data_35506c932fe4ee80cac25d0cde1706e0
#
_entry.id   35506c932fe4ee80cac25d0cde1706e0
#
_cell.length_a   1.000
_cell.length_b   1.000
_cell.length_c   1.000
_cell.angle_alpha   90.00
_cell.angle_beta   90.00
_cell.angle_gamma   90.00
#
_symmetry.space_group_name_H-M   'P 1'
#
loop_
_entity.id
_entity.type
_entity.pdbx_description
1 polymer ?
#
loop_
_entity_poly.entity_id
_entity_poly.type
_entity_poly.pdbx_seq_one_letter_code
_entity_poly.pdbx_strand_id
1 'polypeptide(L)'
;MKKFSIVLGLLVALAMLAAACAPQGTPTEGVVVDENEPYLITGMMDYTNAFIGMIFEEHAVALVDMYAFVIRDEEWEIPVASQTLGFMSMDEETMHAEYTLQLPAKPTGMYADVDNNGGADTGVQIFAVAYWPNVYSGPYSEGDDRSRGWVTGFASVTGDPERDDEVNGGILVVWAPDADQSFPTGYGEDAMLFTADDPVAAIAAGWNIVDLDQSPFTFSKEAEPVIPLTEPLDYAVKDYSADSYTVAFDQLIEFLRMNYAFNDIDGKEPDYDALVADLRPRVEQAEADNDPQAFYLALRDLTWAFMDGHVGMDGGDYWYDLFLADTEGGYGFAISELDDGSFVVIYLSPAGPAEQAGIEVGAVVTEWNGTPISAAVDGIVPWSLPQSTEWLVRYQQARYLLRAHPGDEAQVTFTNPDGAAQTVSLTAVGERDSFSRTSVYFNAPVNLLPVEFKILESGVGYVAIYSEADDIQLTIKLFERALQAFEYAEVPGIIIDMRFNGGGTPLGLAGFLTDQEIPLGQSYYFSETSGQFEPEGLEDKILPNINQYRFDKIVILVGPACASACEEESYGFSQLAGAEVVGMFPSASMFGEVSRGQFIMPEGFSMQFPTGRYLLPDGSIFLEGTGVQPTLWVPKTFETVSSTADVVLEFGERAVLLPLGAGITPATPPTILSTADTEAALSSAKQFEEEAREEYQTPDYLEVPFDFTFTLALSRSETLLWAWGWCAADQATLDDNLAKMDVKFTLNGEDVPLEQFLRLDYPSDGQMCIAYLAAVEDWAGGQHQAVTTLTFKQPLNDGVYDFPAGKQVFTYNIYVKP
;
A
#
# COMPACT_ATOMS: atom_id res chain seq x y z
N MET A 1 31.78 26.76 -41.76
CA MET A 1 31.36 25.53 -42.44
C MET A 1 30.63 24.52 -41.51
N LYS A 2 30.86 24.44 -40.20
CA LYS A 2 30.14 23.49 -39.31
C LYS A 2 28.68 23.85 -39.01
N LYS A 3 28.27 25.09 -39.14
CA LYS A 3 26.85 25.51 -38.89
C LYS A 3 25.90 25.25 -40.07
N PHE A 4 26.45 25.13 -41.28
CA PHE A 4 25.65 24.84 -42.49
C PHE A 4 25.25 23.35 -42.59
N SER A 5 26.12 22.46 -42.08
CA SER A 5 25.83 21.01 -42.07
C SER A 5 24.73 20.59 -41.08
N ILE A 6 24.58 21.32 -39.95
CA ILE A 6 23.54 21.02 -38.95
C ILE A 6 22.16 21.43 -39.43
N VAL A 7 22.07 22.57 -40.13
CA VAL A 7 20.78 23.05 -40.67
C VAL A 7 20.30 22.18 -41.84
N LEU A 8 21.23 21.68 -42.65
CA LEU A 8 20.90 20.76 -43.76
C LEU A 8 20.48 19.37 -43.23
N GLY A 9 21.10 18.88 -42.14
CA GLY A 9 20.75 17.64 -41.50
C GLY A 9 19.35 17.70 -40.83
N LEU A 10 19.00 18.83 -40.20
CA LEU A 10 17.67 19.04 -39.61
C LEU A 10 16.56 19.19 -40.68
N LEU A 11 16.86 19.84 -41.82
CA LEU A 11 15.91 19.93 -42.92
C LEU A 11 15.66 18.59 -43.62
N VAL A 12 16.68 17.75 -43.76
CA VAL A 12 16.53 16.37 -44.30
C VAL A 12 15.79 15.48 -43.31
N ALA A 13 16.01 15.60 -41.98
CA ALA A 13 15.27 14.86 -40.97
C ALA A 13 13.79 15.30 -40.90
N LEU A 14 13.50 16.59 -41.01
CA LEU A 14 12.12 17.11 -41.11
C LEU A 14 11.42 16.68 -42.40
N ALA A 15 12.13 16.62 -43.53
CA ALA A 15 11.57 16.16 -44.80
C ALA A 15 11.28 14.65 -44.77
N MET A 16 12.11 13.84 -44.05
CA MET A 16 11.85 12.40 -43.88
C MET A 16 10.70 12.13 -42.90
N LEU A 17 10.54 12.96 -41.87
CA LEU A 17 9.38 12.88 -40.98
C LEU A 17 8.08 13.32 -41.67
N ALA A 18 8.11 14.32 -42.54
CA ALA A 18 6.98 14.73 -43.33
C ALA A 18 6.60 13.72 -44.42
N ALA A 19 7.56 12.96 -44.93
CA ALA A 19 7.31 11.88 -45.91
C ALA A 19 6.79 10.59 -45.23
N ALA A 20 7.11 10.38 -43.95
CA ALA A 20 6.58 9.23 -43.17
C ALA A 20 5.13 9.46 -42.67
N CYS A 21 4.66 10.71 -42.64
CA CYS A 21 3.30 11.06 -42.27
C CYS A 21 2.37 11.37 -43.47
N ALA A 22 2.81 11.14 -44.70
CA ALA A 22 1.87 11.15 -45.81
C ALA A 22 1.11 9.85 -45.85
N PRO A 23 -0.22 9.83 -45.67
CA PRO A 23 -0.97 8.61 -45.81
C PRO A 23 -0.81 8.12 -47.25
N GLN A 24 -0.17 6.98 -47.44
CA GLN A 24 -0.34 6.21 -48.67
C GLN A 24 -1.75 5.64 -48.63
N GLY A 25 -2.73 6.48 -48.92
CA GLY A 25 -4.06 6.03 -49.17
C GLY A 25 -4.12 5.23 -50.45
N THR A 26 -4.13 3.94 -50.38
CA THR A 26 -5.05 3.20 -51.25
C THR A 26 -6.42 3.74 -50.89
N PRO A 27 -7.30 4.08 -51.89
CA PRO A 27 -8.66 4.39 -51.58
C PRO A 27 -9.22 3.14 -50.86
N THR A 28 -9.38 3.20 -49.57
CA THR A 28 -10.36 2.38 -48.86
C THR A 28 -11.66 2.76 -49.50
N GLU A 29 -12.35 1.84 -50.18
CA GLU A 29 -13.78 1.95 -50.42
C GLU A 29 -14.34 2.46 -49.11
N GLY A 30 -14.94 3.64 -49.13
CA GLY A 30 -15.55 4.22 -47.93
C GLY A 30 -16.51 3.17 -47.40
N VAL A 31 -16.37 2.85 -46.13
CA VAL A 31 -17.35 2.05 -45.40
C VAL A 31 -18.68 2.74 -45.68
N VAL A 32 -19.53 2.12 -46.46
CA VAL A 32 -20.88 2.61 -46.69
C VAL A 32 -21.61 2.32 -45.39
N VAL A 33 -21.74 3.32 -44.54
CA VAL A 33 -22.56 3.23 -43.33
C VAL A 33 -23.99 3.03 -43.84
N ASP A 34 -24.57 1.90 -43.54
CA ASP A 34 -25.99 1.67 -43.81
C ASP A 34 -26.74 2.45 -42.73
N GLU A 35 -27.40 3.56 -43.16
CA GLU A 35 -28.18 4.40 -42.27
C GLU A 35 -29.35 3.65 -41.57
N ASN A 36 -29.57 2.41 -41.93
CA ASN A 36 -30.59 1.52 -41.34
C ASN A 36 -30.02 0.43 -40.42
N GLU A 37 -28.79 0.56 -39.96
CA GLU A 37 -28.16 -0.41 -39.08
C GLU A 37 -27.39 0.32 -37.96
N PRO A 38 -27.45 -0.15 -36.70
CA PRO A 38 -26.69 0.42 -35.61
C PRO A 38 -25.18 0.46 -35.92
N TYR A 39 -24.58 1.62 -35.77
CA TYR A 39 -23.12 1.77 -35.97
C TYR A 39 -22.47 2.65 -34.88
N LEU A 40 -23.21 3.48 -34.19
CA LEU A 40 -22.75 4.36 -33.15
C LEU A 40 -23.69 4.25 -31.95
N ILE A 41 -23.20 3.81 -30.82
CA ILE A 41 -23.95 3.79 -29.58
C ILE A 41 -23.50 5.00 -28.75
N THR A 42 -24.47 5.72 -28.20
CA THR A 42 -24.23 6.70 -27.15
C THR A 42 -25.00 6.29 -25.90
N GLY A 43 -24.53 6.72 -24.75
CA GLY A 43 -25.24 6.42 -23.51
C GLY A 43 -24.71 7.24 -22.36
N MET A 44 -25.32 7.01 -21.24
CA MET A 44 -24.98 7.68 -19.98
C MET A 44 -25.04 6.67 -18.83
N MET A 45 -24.40 7.00 -17.75
CA MET A 45 -24.48 6.32 -16.48
C MET A 45 -24.55 7.37 -15.37
N ASP A 46 -25.62 7.32 -14.59
CA ASP A 46 -25.69 8.03 -13.33
C ASP A 46 -25.30 7.03 -12.24
N TYR A 47 -24.40 7.41 -11.35
CA TYR A 47 -23.94 6.54 -10.26
C TYR A 47 -23.94 7.31 -8.95
N THR A 48 -24.01 6.60 -7.85
CA THR A 48 -24.04 7.16 -6.50
C THR A 48 -22.77 6.83 -5.72
N ASN A 49 -22.08 5.75 -6.11
CA ASN A 49 -20.93 5.24 -5.41
C ASN A 49 -19.63 5.84 -5.96
N ALA A 50 -18.95 6.65 -5.13
CA ALA A 50 -17.72 7.35 -5.53
C ALA A 50 -16.52 6.41 -5.78
N PHE A 51 -16.57 5.16 -5.34
CA PHE A 51 -15.50 4.18 -5.60
C PHE A 51 -15.26 3.95 -7.10
N ILE A 52 -16.26 4.14 -7.95
CA ILE A 52 -16.13 4.02 -9.40
C ILE A 52 -15.09 4.97 -9.97
N GLY A 53 -15.09 6.23 -9.52
CA GLY A 53 -14.12 7.23 -9.97
C GLY A 53 -12.75 7.14 -9.29
N MET A 54 -12.71 6.62 -8.04
CA MET A 54 -11.50 6.62 -7.23
C MET A 54 -10.56 5.43 -7.50
N ILE A 55 -11.12 4.27 -7.82
CA ILE A 55 -10.34 3.02 -7.93
C ILE A 55 -9.96 2.74 -9.39
N PHE A 56 -10.71 3.23 -10.34
CA PHE A 56 -10.57 2.87 -11.74
C PHE A 56 -10.28 4.10 -12.60
N GLU A 57 -9.03 4.27 -13.00
CA GLU A 57 -8.63 5.38 -13.87
C GLU A 57 -8.85 5.10 -15.35
N GLU A 58 -8.97 3.84 -15.78
CA GLU A 58 -9.24 3.49 -17.16
C GLU A 58 -10.73 3.45 -17.45
N HIS A 59 -11.30 4.59 -17.76
CA HIS A 59 -12.71 4.74 -18.08
C HIS A 59 -13.04 4.23 -19.49
N ALA A 60 -12.91 2.92 -19.67
CA ALA A 60 -13.17 2.28 -20.95
C ALA A 60 -14.60 1.75 -21.03
N VAL A 61 -15.15 1.75 -22.23
CA VAL A 61 -16.43 1.11 -22.56
C VAL A 61 -16.19 0.00 -23.58
N ALA A 62 -16.70 -1.18 -23.28
CA ALA A 62 -16.51 -2.35 -24.11
C ALA A 62 -17.82 -2.99 -24.57
N LEU A 63 -17.74 -3.69 -25.67
CA LEU A 63 -18.68 -4.76 -25.99
C LEU A 63 -18.16 -6.04 -25.35
N VAL A 64 -18.85 -6.51 -24.34
CA VAL A 64 -18.53 -7.74 -23.63
C VAL A 64 -19.31 -8.88 -24.27
N ASP A 65 -18.59 -9.93 -24.71
CA ASP A 65 -19.18 -11.13 -25.26
C ASP A 65 -19.91 -11.93 -24.17
N MET A 66 -21.21 -12.10 -24.33
CA MET A 66 -22.07 -12.76 -23.35
C MET A 66 -22.14 -14.29 -23.56
N TYR A 67 -21.23 -14.89 -24.35
CA TYR A 67 -21.27 -16.31 -24.65
C TYR A 67 -21.19 -17.19 -23.39
N ALA A 68 -20.34 -16.84 -22.44
CA ALA A 68 -20.22 -17.58 -21.19
C ALA A 68 -21.55 -17.59 -20.40
N PHE A 69 -22.23 -16.45 -20.32
CA PHE A 69 -23.58 -16.37 -19.75
C PHE A 69 -24.57 -17.29 -20.48
N VAL A 70 -24.56 -17.31 -21.82
CA VAL A 70 -25.47 -18.18 -22.60
C VAL A 70 -25.27 -19.64 -22.25
N ILE A 71 -24.04 -20.10 -22.03
CA ILE A 71 -23.73 -21.49 -21.70
C ILE A 71 -23.65 -21.77 -20.19
N ARG A 72 -23.84 -20.76 -19.36
CA ARG A 72 -23.72 -20.84 -17.88
C ARG A 72 -22.38 -21.38 -17.42
N ASP A 73 -21.29 -20.92 -18.04
CA ASP A 73 -19.91 -21.28 -17.69
C ASP A 73 -19.30 -20.19 -16.83
N GLU A 74 -19.36 -20.37 -15.52
CA GLU A 74 -18.84 -19.45 -14.53
C GLU A 74 -17.31 -19.44 -14.48
N GLU A 75 -16.66 -20.53 -14.95
CA GLU A 75 -15.20 -20.60 -15.02
C GLU A 75 -14.64 -19.98 -16.33
N TRP A 76 -15.50 -19.41 -17.16
CA TRP A 76 -15.08 -18.77 -18.41
C TRP A 76 -14.40 -17.44 -18.09
N GLU A 77 -13.09 -17.41 -18.26
CA GLU A 77 -12.34 -16.15 -18.16
C GLU A 77 -12.89 -15.10 -19.13
N ILE A 78 -12.58 -13.80 -18.87
CA ILE A 78 -13.03 -12.70 -19.73
C ILE A 78 -12.89 -13.07 -21.19
N PRO A 79 -13.99 -13.02 -21.93
CA PRO A 79 -13.99 -13.48 -23.31
C PRO A 79 -12.95 -12.74 -24.14
N VAL A 80 -12.02 -13.46 -24.74
CA VAL A 80 -11.00 -12.88 -25.64
C VAL A 80 -11.64 -12.05 -26.77
N ALA A 81 -12.89 -12.33 -27.08
CA ALA A 81 -13.69 -11.63 -28.07
C ALA A 81 -14.25 -10.28 -27.58
N SER A 82 -14.23 -9.98 -26.29
CA SER A 82 -14.63 -8.68 -25.79
C SER A 82 -13.77 -7.57 -26.37
N GLN A 83 -14.37 -6.43 -26.71
CA GLN A 83 -13.74 -5.39 -27.48
C GLN A 83 -13.90 -4.04 -26.78
N THR A 84 -12.80 -3.36 -26.48
CA THR A 84 -12.84 -1.97 -26.06
C THR A 84 -12.98 -1.06 -27.27
N LEU A 85 -14.10 -0.38 -27.41
CA LEU A 85 -14.45 0.42 -28.58
C LEU A 85 -14.61 1.91 -28.31
N GLY A 86 -14.53 2.33 -27.05
CA GLY A 86 -14.66 3.70 -26.63
C GLY A 86 -14.27 3.92 -25.20
N PHE A 87 -14.30 5.19 -24.81
CA PHE A 87 -14.04 5.64 -23.45
C PHE A 87 -15.22 6.45 -22.92
N MET A 88 -15.36 6.43 -21.61
CA MET A 88 -16.33 7.18 -20.87
C MET A 88 -15.73 8.50 -20.42
N SER A 89 -16.49 9.58 -20.49
CA SER A 89 -16.17 10.86 -19.87
C SER A 89 -16.93 10.96 -18.56
N MET A 90 -16.22 11.00 -17.46
CA MET A 90 -16.79 11.04 -16.11
C MET A 90 -16.75 12.46 -15.54
N ASP A 91 -17.82 12.85 -14.87
CA ASP A 91 -17.92 14.06 -14.06
C ASP A 91 -18.16 13.63 -12.60
N GLU A 92 -17.08 13.62 -11.83
CA GLU A 92 -17.09 13.18 -10.43
C GLU A 92 -17.88 14.15 -9.51
N GLU A 93 -18.01 15.43 -9.88
CA GLU A 93 -18.79 16.39 -9.09
C GLU A 93 -20.30 16.10 -9.17
N THR A 94 -20.76 15.64 -10.32
CA THR A 94 -22.18 15.32 -10.56
C THR A 94 -22.48 13.84 -10.53
N MET A 95 -21.46 12.99 -10.38
CA MET A 95 -21.57 11.52 -10.44
C MET A 95 -22.29 11.04 -11.69
N HIS A 96 -21.91 11.63 -12.82
CA HIS A 96 -22.49 11.40 -14.14
C HIS A 96 -21.39 11.03 -15.13
N ALA A 97 -21.69 10.07 -16.00
CA ALA A 97 -20.79 9.69 -17.07
C ALA A 97 -21.51 9.63 -18.40
N GLU A 98 -20.84 10.06 -19.46
CA GLU A 98 -21.32 9.94 -20.85
C GLU A 98 -20.32 9.11 -21.66
N TYR A 99 -20.82 8.32 -22.59
CA TYR A 99 -19.96 7.56 -23.46
C TYR A 99 -20.42 7.55 -24.92
N THR A 100 -19.47 7.28 -25.79
CA THR A 100 -19.69 7.02 -27.21
C THR A 100 -18.88 5.81 -27.62
N LEU A 101 -19.54 4.86 -28.26
CA LEU A 101 -18.96 3.58 -28.68
C LEU A 101 -19.30 3.31 -30.14
N GLN A 102 -18.28 3.10 -30.98
CA GLN A 102 -18.49 2.78 -32.38
C GLN A 102 -18.51 1.25 -32.58
N LEU A 103 -19.59 0.73 -33.14
CA LEU A 103 -19.68 -0.68 -33.45
C LEU A 103 -18.75 -1.07 -34.62
N PRO A 104 -18.05 -2.18 -34.56
CA PRO A 104 -17.27 -2.70 -35.69
C PRO A 104 -18.20 -3.14 -36.82
N ALA A 105 -17.76 -3.07 -38.07
CA ALA A 105 -18.52 -3.56 -39.22
C ALA A 105 -18.90 -5.04 -39.10
N LYS A 106 -18.08 -5.80 -38.41
CA LYS A 106 -18.35 -7.18 -38.01
C LYS A 106 -17.67 -7.43 -36.68
N PRO A 107 -18.41 -7.90 -35.65
CA PRO A 107 -17.80 -8.17 -34.36
C PRO A 107 -16.91 -9.40 -34.39
N THR A 108 -16.04 -9.47 -33.38
CA THR A 108 -15.31 -10.67 -32.99
C THR A 108 -15.97 -11.23 -31.73
N GLY A 109 -16.58 -12.37 -31.80
CA GLY A 109 -17.33 -12.98 -30.72
C GLY A 109 -17.67 -14.43 -30.99
N MET A 110 -18.17 -15.10 -29.98
CA MET A 110 -18.63 -16.47 -30.08
C MET A 110 -20.07 -16.49 -30.60
N TYR A 111 -20.38 -17.46 -31.49
CA TYR A 111 -21.73 -17.66 -31.95
C TYR A 111 -22.47 -18.61 -31.00
N ALA A 112 -23.67 -18.26 -30.62
CA ALA A 112 -24.56 -19.05 -29.80
C ALA A 112 -25.88 -19.31 -30.54
N ASP A 113 -26.31 -20.55 -30.60
CA ASP A 113 -27.65 -20.94 -31.02
C ASP A 113 -28.58 -20.77 -29.80
N VAL A 114 -29.35 -19.68 -29.76
CA VAL A 114 -30.19 -19.30 -28.63
C VAL A 114 -31.67 -19.53 -28.86
N ASP A 115 -32.06 -20.01 -30.01
CA ASP A 115 -33.46 -20.34 -30.30
C ASP A 115 -33.84 -21.81 -29.99
N ASN A 116 -32.85 -22.63 -29.70
CA ASN A 116 -32.96 -24.02 -29.30
C ASN A 116 -33.89 -24.85 -30.23
N ASN A 117 -34.05 -24.44 -31.51
CA ASN A 117 -34.96 -25.07 -32.44
C ASN A 117 -34.45 -26.42 -32.98
N GLY A 118 -33.18 -26.78 -32.69
CA GLY A 118 -32.49 -27.95 -33.16
C GLY A 118 -32.14 -27.88 -34.64
N GLY A 119 -32.18 -26.68 -35.25
CA GLY A 119 -31.68 -26.38 -36.57
C GLY A 119 -30.16 -26.53 -36.67
N ALA A 120 -29.63 -26.44 -37.88
CA ALA A 120 -28.18 -26.42 -38.10
C ALA A 120 -27.77 -25.00 -38.59
N ASP A 121 -28.24 -23.97 -37.92
CA ASP A 121 -27.83 -22.60 -38.21
C ASP A 121 -26.56 -22.18 -37.49
N THR A 122 -26.10 -20.96 -37.75
CA THR A 122 -24.82 -20.45 -37.16
C THR A 122 -25.00 -19.86 -35.76
N GLY A 123 -26.22 -19.47 -35.42
CA GLY A 123 -26.54 -18.71 -34.25
C GLY A 123 -26.13 -17.22 -34.34
N VAL A 124 -26.22 -16.52 -33.24
CA VAL A 124 -25.96 -15.07 -33.13
C VAL A 124 -24.77 -14.80 -32.20
N GLN A 125 -24.17 -13.63 -32.31
CA GLN A 125 -23.22 -13.13 -31.31
C GLN A 125 -23.94 -12.11 -30.41
N ILE A 126 -23.76 -12.23 -29.12
CA ILE A 126 -24.52 -11.48 -28.10
C ILE A 126 -23.54 -10.70 -27.23
N PHE A 127 -23.81 -9.41 -27.07
CA PHE A 127 -22.96 -8.51 -26.31
C PHE A 127 -23.79 -7.66 -25.34
N ALA A 128 -23.18 -7.36 -24.18
CA ALA A 128 -23.56 -6.22 -23.36
C ALA A 128 -22.61 -5.06 -23.61
N VAL A 129 -23.07 -3.81 -23.47
CA VAL A 129 -22.20 -2.66 -23.32
C VAL A 129 -21.88 -2.53 -21.83
N ALA A 130 -20.62 -2.42 -21.48
CA ALA A 130 -20.23 -2.32 -20.09
C ALA A 130 -19.13 -1.29 -19.88
N TYR A 131 -19.19 -0.61 -18.72
CA TYR A 131 -18.04 0.07 -18.16
C TYR A 131 -17.01 -0.99 -17.78
N TRP A 132 -15.80 -0.87 -18.30
CA TRP A 132 -14.74 -1.84 -18.07
C TRP A 132 -13.55 -1.18 -17.41
N PRO A 133 -13.53 -1.15 -16.08
CA PRO A 133 -12.35 -0.70 -15.37
C PRO A 133 -11.19 -1.68 -15.65
N ASN A 134 -9.98 -1.16 -15.58
CA ASN A 134 -8.76 -1.96 -15.68
C ASN A 134 -8.61 -2.79 -16.95
N VAL A 135 -9.19 -2.33 -18.06
CA VAL A 135 -9.14 -3.04 -19.34
C VAL A 135 -7.71 -3.34 -19.81
N TYR A 136 -6.73 -2.55 -19.36
CA TYR A 136 -5.32 -2.71 -19.67
C TYR A 136 -4.51 -3.40 -18.57
N SER A 137 -5.08 -3.68 -17.41
CA SER A 137 -4.38 -4.38 -16.32
C SER A 137 -4.05 -5.82 -16.72
N GLY A 138 -4.93 -6.45 -17.50
CA GLY A 138 -4.67 -7.75 -18.11
C GLY A 138 -4.28 -8.82 -17.09
N PRO A 139 -3.24 -9.62 -17.39
CA PRO A 139 -2.84 -10.75 -16.55
C PRO A 139 -2.09 -10.34 -15.28
N TYR A 140 -2.04 -9.07 -14.92
CA TYR A 140 -1.37 -8.61 -13.70
C TYR A 140 -2.27 -8.68 -12.47
N SER A 141 -3.58 -8.69 -12.65
CA SER A 141 -4.53 -8.80 -11.56
C SER A 141 -4.95 -10.25 -11.35
N GLU A 142 -5.50 -10.52 -10.19
CA GLU A 142 -6.14 -11.79 -9.89
C GLU A 142 -7.33 -12.06 -10.82
N GLY A 143 -7.74 -13.32 -10.87
CA GLY A 143 -8.91 -13.76 -11.61
C GLY A 143 -10.17 -13.57 -10.79
N ASP A 144 -10.57 -12.31 -10.58
CA ASP A 144 -11.78 -11.93 -9.87
C ASP A 144 -13.06 -12.05 -10.72
N ASP A 145 -14.03 -11.20 -10.51
CA ASP A 145 -15.33 -11.17 -11.22
C ASP A 145 -15.25 -11.24 -12.74
N ARG A 146 -14.12 -10.86 -13.32
CA ARG A 146 -13.89 -10.95 -14.75
C ARG A 146 -13.81 -12.38 -15.26
N SER A 147 -13.54 -13.34 -14.40
CA SER A 147 -13.49 -14.76 -14.75
C SER A 147 -14.86 -15.37 -15.00
N ARG A 148 -15.94 -14.74 -14.54
CA ARG A 148 -17.31 -15.23 -14.75
C ARG A 148 -17.79 -15.24 -16.22
N GLY A 149 -17.12 -14.50 -17.08
CA GLY A 149 -17.44 -14.48 -18.50
C GLY A 149 -18.69 -13.73 -18.91
N TRP A 150 -19.40 -13.08 -17.99
CA TRP A 150 -20.48 -12.13 -18.28
C TRP A 150 -20.45 -10.94 -17.34
N VAL A 151 -21.05 -9.86 -17.76
CA VAL A 151 -21.06 -8.60 -17.03
C VAL A 151 -22.46 -8.35 -16.47
N THR A 152 -22.51 -8.08 -15.19
CA THR A 152 -23.74 -7.82 -14.44
C THR A 152 -23.77 -6.44 -13.81
N GLY A 153 -22.61 -5.85 -13.52
CA GLY A 153 -22.47 -4.53 -12.91
C GLY A 153 -22.08 -3.45 -13.90
N PHE A 154 -22.62 -2.25 -13.75
CA PHE A 154 -22.31 -1.06 -14.58
C PHE A 154 -22.36 -1.34 -16.09
N ALA A 155 -23.41 -2.04 -16.47
CA ALA A 155 -23.60 -2.54 -17.83
C ALA A 155 -24.96 -2.12 -18.40
N SER A 156 -25.15 -2.42 -19.67
CA SER A 156 -26.43 -2.24 -20.36
C SER A 156 -27.47 -3.30 -20.01
N VAL A 157 -27.10 -4.32 -19.28
CA VAL A 157 -27.97 -5.37 -18.74
C VAL A 157 -28.00 -5.31 -17.22
N THR A 158 -29.06 -5.82 -16.62
CA THR A 158 -29.22 -5.99 -15.18
C THR A 158 -29.23 -7.48 -14.84
N GLY A 159 -28.55 -7.87 -13.79
CA GLY A 159 -28.52 -9.22 -13.22
C GLY A 159 -29.30 -9.32 -11.92
N ASP A 160 -29.61 -10.53 -11.52
CA ASP A 160 -30.20 -10.86 -10.22
C ASP A 160 -29.15 -11.55 -9.35
N PRO A 161 -28.51 -10.85 -8.39
CA PRO A 161 -27.43 -11.41 -7.57
C PRO A 161 -27.90 -12.61 -6.71
N GLU A 162 -29.20 -12.71 -6.39
CA GLU A 162 -29.78 -13.87 -5.68
C GLU A 162 -29.96 -15.09 -6.59
N ARG A 163 -29.67 -14.97 -7.88
CA ARG A 163 -29.81 -16.04 -8.88
C ARG A 163 -28.59 -16.13 -9.78
N ASP A 164 -27.42 -16.12 -9.22
CA ASP A 164 -26.13 -16.22 -9.93
C ASP A 164 -26.03 -15.21 -11.08
N ASP A 165 -26.42 -13.94 -10.81
CA ASP A 165 -26.43 -12.84 -11.78
C ASP A 165 -27.18 -13.12 -13.08
N GLU A 166 -28.22 -13.95 -13.02
CA GLU A 166 -29.09 -14.19 -14.15
C GLU A 166 -29.62 -12.88 -14.75
N VAL A 167 -29.43 -12.66 -16.05
CA VAL A 167 -29.86 -11.43 -16.71
C VAL A 167 -31.37 -11.33 -16.72
N ASN A 168 -31.91 -10.28 -16.09
CA ASN A 168 -33.33 -10.07 -15.86
C ASN A 168 -33.89 -8.80 -16.51
N GLY A 169 -33.06 -8.02 -17.24
CA GLY A 169 -33.49 -6.80 -17.92
C GLY A 169 -32.36 -6.07 -18.66
N GLY A 170 -32.65 -4.86 -19.13
CA GLY A 170 -31.71 -4.00 -19.83
C GLY A 170 -31.66 -4.20 -21.33
N ILE A 171 -30.50 -3.92 -21.96
CA ILE A 171 -30.34 -3.87 -23.41
C ILE A 171 -29.17 -4.72 -23.86
N LEU A 172 -29.42 -5.65 -24.78
CA LEU A 172 -28.39 -6.43 -25.48
C LEU A 172 -28.10 -5.86 -26.87
N VAL A 173 -26.85 -6.03 -27.31
CA VAL A 173 -26.38 -5.71 -28.67
C VAL A 173 -26.08 -7.00 -29.40
N VAL A 174 -26.87 -7.34 -30.43
CA VAL A 174 -26.87 -8.66 -31.05
C VAL A 174 -26.47 -8.59 -32.51
N TRP A 175 -25.52 -9.38 -32.91
CA TRP A 175 -25.12 -9.55 -34.31
C TRP A 175 -25.66 -10.88 -34.89
N ALA A 176 -26.49 -10.76 -35.91
CA ALA A 176 -26.96 -11.93 -36.69
C ALA A 176 -26.22 -12.01 -38.02
N PRO A 177 -25.61 -13.15 -38.39
CA PRO A 177 -24.83 -13.28 -39.63
C PRO A 177 -25.69 -13.21 -40.88
N ASP A 178 -26.95 -13.58 -40.78
CA ASP A 178 -27.94 -13.61 -41.87
C ASP A 178 -29.36 -13.44 -41.29
N ALA A 179 -30.38 -13.55 -42.14
CA ALA A 179 -31.78 -13.38 -41.76
C ALA A 179 -32.49 -14.70 -41.39
N ASP A 180 -31.75 -15.78 -41.35
CA ASP A 180 -32.30 -17.13 -41.01
C ASP A 180 -32.20 -17.39 -39.48
N GLN A 181 -31.67 -16.45 -38.71
CA GLN A 181 -31.48 -16.54 -37.26
C GLN A 181 -32.75 -16.15 -36.51
N SER A 182 -32.90 -16.69 -35.30
CA SER A 182 -33.96 -16.32 -34.37
C SER A 182 -33.36 -15.92 -33.01
N PHE A 183 -34.15 -15.20 -32.19
CA PHE A 183 -33.72 -14.73 -30.89
C PHE A 183 -34.92 -14.76 -29.93
N PRO A 184 -34.72 -14.96 -28.61
CA PRO A 184 -35.77 -14.90 -27.61
C PRO A 184 -36.56 -13.56 -27.64
N THR A 185 -37.87 -13.69 -27.41
CA THR A 185 -38.78 -12.53 -27.30
C THR A 185 -39.34 -12.35 -25.89
N GLY A 186 -38.83 -13.10 -24.95
CA GLY A 186 -39.20 -13.06 -23.53
C GLY A 186 -38.54 -14.19 -22.80
N TYR A 187 -38.57 -14.09 -21.49
CA TYR A 187 -38.18 -15.18 -20.61
C TYR A 187 -39.23 -16.28 -20.64
N GLY A 188 -38.80 -17.55 -20.60
CA GLY A 188 -39.66 -18.68 -20.53
C GLY A 188 -40.47 -18.81 -19.23
N GLU A 189 -40.99 -20.02 -18.96
CA GLU A 189 -41.71 -20.29 -17.69
C GLU A 189 -40.79 -20.34 -16.49
N ASP A 190 -39.51 -20.60 -16.70
CA ASP A 190 -38.45 -20.63 -15.67
C ASP A 190 -37.93 -19.25 -15.30
N ALA A 191 -38.31 -18.19 -16.03
CA ALA A 191 -37.86 -16.82 -15.88
C ALA A 191 -36.32 -16.67 -16.02
N MET A 192 -35.69 -17.53 -16.83
CA MET A 192 -34.28 -17.44 -17.23
C MET A 192 -34.17 -17.11 -18.73
N LEU A 193 -33.09 -16.51 -19.15
CA LEU A 193 -32.83 -16.15 -20.53
C LEU A 193 -31.98 -17.24 -21.21
N PHE A 194 -32.22 -17.48 -22.50
CA PHE A 194 -31.52 -18.48 -23.35
C PHE A 194 -31.74 -19.91 -22.87
N THR A 195 -32.98 -20.21 -22.47
CA THR A 195 -33.41 -21.55 -22.14
C THR A 195 -34.34 -22.13 -23.21
N ALA A 196 -34.60 -23.44 -23.12
CA ALA A 196 -35.36 -24.16 -24.17
C ALA A 196 -36.83 -23.77 -24.27
N ASP A 197 -37.40 -23.16 -23.26
CA ASP A 197 -38.81 -22.72 -23.19
C ASP A 197 -39.01 -21.25 -23.55
N ASP A 198 -37.94 -20.51 -23.89
CA ASP A 198 -38.06 -19.15 -24.37
C ASP A 198 -38.87 -19.02 -25.64
N PRO A 199 -39.84 -18.09 -25.73
CA PRO A 199 -40.49 -17.76 -26.97
C PRO A 199 -39.52 -17.05 -27.92
N VAL A 200 -39.43 -17.49 -29.17
CA VAL A 200 -38.47 -16.93 -30.14
C VAL A 200 -39.17 -16.30 -31.35
N ALA A 201 -38.48 -15.31 -31.97
CA ALA A 201 -38.86 -14.73 -33.27
C ALA A 201 -37.62 -14.50 -34.13
N ALA A 202 -37.85 -14.39 -35.48
CA ALA A 202 -36.76 -14.08 -36.41
C ALA A 202 -36.09 -12.72 -36.09
N ILE A 203 -34.76 -12.68 -36.13
CA ILE A 203 -33.95 -11.46 -35.98
C ILE A 203 -33.36 -11.04 -37.32
N ALA A 204 -33.24 -9.77 -37.59
CA ALA A 204 -32.71 -9.27 -38.86
C ALA A 204 -31.19 -9.44 -38.94
N ALA A 205 -30.64 -9.69 -40.15
CA ALA A 205 -29.19 -9.77 -40.35
C ALA A 205 -28.48 -8.45 -39.92
N GLY A 206 -27.23 -8.56 -39.48
CA GLY A 206 -26.41 -7.47 -38.99
C GLY A 206 -26.68 -7.11 -37.54
N TRP A 207 -26.32 -5.90 -37.10
CA TRP A 207 -26.51 -5.42 -35.75
C TRP A 207 -27.98 -5.19 -35.42
N ASN A 208 -28.39 -5.59 -34.23
CA ASN A 208 -29.70 -5.35 -33.64
C ASN A 208 -29.54 -4.92 -32.18
N ILE A 209 -30.42 -4.05 -31.72
CA ILE A 209 -30.55 -3.68 -30.30
C ILE A 209 -31.79 -4.39 -29.78
N VAL A 210 -31.61 -5.14 -28.70
CA VAL A 210 -32.69 -5.92 -28.08
C VAL A 210 -32.96 -5.34 -26.68
N ASP A 211 -34.17 -4.84 -26.50
CA ASP A 211 -34.64 -4.31 -25.22
C ASP A 211 -35.40 -5.40 -24.46
N LEU A 212 -34.80 -5.87 -23.34
CA LEU A 212 -35.31 -6.93 -22.49
C LEU A 212 -36.39 -6.45 -21.51
N ASP A 213 -36.51 -5.13 -21.31
CA ASP A 213 -37.48 -4.53 -20.38
C ASP A 213 -38.90 -4.50 -20.97
N GLN A 214 -39.04 -4.83 -22.25
CA GLN A 214 -40.32 -4.89 -22.93
C GLN A 214 -40.86 -6.34 -22.93
N SER A 215 -42.17 -6.49 -22.93
CA SER A 215 -42.82 -7.81 -23.04
C SER A 215 -43.87 -7.80 -24.15
N PRO A 216 -43.65 -8.44 -25.28
CA PRO A 216 -42.45 -9.19 -25.69
C PRO A 216 -41.24 -8.27 -25.90
N PHE A 217 -40.01 -8.82 -25.88
CA PHE A 217 -38.78 -8.08 -26.18
C PHE A 217 -38.88 -7.37 -27.53
N THR A 218 -38.29 -6.20 -27.64
CA THR A 218 -38.31 -5.41 -28.88
C THR A 218 -36.96 -5.41 -29.56
N PHE A 219 -36.97 -5.50 -30.89
CA PHE A 219 -35.78 -5.49 -31.74
C PHE A 219 -35.76 -4.16 -32.53
N SER A 220 -34.62 -3.46 -32.44
CA SER A 220 -34.42 -2.18 -33.12
C SER A 220 -33.21 -2.21 -34.05
N LYS A 221 -33.31 -1.48 -35.17
CA LYS A 221 -32.22 -1.22 -36.14
C LYS A 221 -31.86 0.27 -36.17
N GLU A 222 -32.11 1.00 -35.08
CA GLU A 222 -31.78 2.42 -35.00
C GLU A 222 -30.26 2.61 -35.18
N ALA A 223 -29.87 3.54 -36.04
CA ALA A 223 -28.47 3.74 -36.40
C ALA A 223 -27.63 4.28 -35.28
N GLU A 224 -28.19 5.14 -34.44
CA GLU A 224 -27.55 5.78 -33.30
C GLU A 224 -28.38 5.54 -32.00
N PRO A 225 -28.46 4.28 -31.50
CA PRO A 225 -29.25 4.03 -30.30
C PRO A 225 -28.59 4.65 -29.08
N VAL A 226 -29.44 5.05 -28.11
CA VAL A 226 -29.01 5.47 -26.78
C VAL A 226 -29.17 4.30 -25.83
N ILE A 227 -28.06 3.84 -25.24
CA ILE A 227 -28.05 2.71 -24.32
C ILE A 227 -27.48 3.17 -22.98
N PRO A 228 -28.31 3.32 -21.93
CA PRO A 228 -27.81 3.65 -20.60
C PRO A 228 -27.08 2.46 -19.99
N LEU A 229 -26.10 2.75 -19.11
CA LEU A 229 -25.54 1.76 -18.21
C LEU A 229 -26.18 1.96 -16.83
N THR A 230 -26.34 0.88 -16.10
CA THR A 230 -27.03 0.86 -14.81
C THR A 230 -26.06 0.56 -13.68
N GLU A 231 -26.08 1.37 -12.63
CA GLU A 231 -25.40 1.03 -11.37
C GLU A 231 -26.14 -0.12 -10.68
N PRO A 232 -25.47 -1.20 -10.27
CA PRO A 232 -26.11 -2.27 -9.53
C PRO A 232 -26.67 -1.76 -8.21
N LEU A 233 -27.87 -2.27 -7.81
CA LEU A 233 -28.54 -1.81 -6.61
C LEU A 233 -27.79 -2.10 -5.31
N ASP A 234 -27.03 -3.15 -5.27
CA ASP A 234 -26.18 -3.52 -4.14
C ASP A 234 -24.97 -2.59 -4.00
N TYR A 235 -24.42 -2.07 -5.10
CA TYR A 235 -23.36 -1.06 -5.09
C TYR A 235 -23.85 0.36 -4.82
N ALA A 236 -25.09 0.65 -5.14
CA ALA A 236 -25.64 1.98 -4.94
C ALA A 236 -25.58 2.42 -3.46
N VAL A 237 -25.20 3.68 -3.24
CA VAL A 237 -25.16 4.27 -1.89
C VAL A 237 -26.54 4.27 -1.27
N LYS A 238 -26.66 3.80 -0.04
CA LYS A 238 -27.91 3.83 0.73
C LYS A 238 -28.11 5.22 1.31
N ASP A 239 -28.93 6.02 0.64
CA ASP A 239 -29.16 7.44 0.98
C ASP A 239 -30.37 7.59 1.94
N TYR A 240 -30.06 7.80 3.22
CA TYR A 240 -31.02 8.10 4.28
C TYR A 240 -31.06 9.60 4.66
N SER A 241 -30.42 10.47 3.87
CA SER A 241 -30.25 11.89 4.19
C SER A 241 -31.57 12.66 4.33
N ALA A 242 -32.63 12.20 3.67
CA ALA A 242 -33.96 12.80 3.72
C ALA A 242 -34.83 12.31 4.91
N ASP A 243 -34.37 11.29 5.62
CA ASP A 243 -35.11 10.71 6.76
C ASP A 243 -34.85 11.52 8.05
N SER A 244 -35.69 11.27 9.07
CA SER A 244 -35.38 11.75 10.42
C SER A 244 -34.22 10.92 11.03
N TYR A 245 -33.51 11.50 12.02
CA TYR A 245 -32.36 10.81 12.67
C TYR A 245 -32.73 9.43 13.17
N THR A 246 -33.89 9.29 13.81
CA THR A 246 -34.37 8.03 14.35
C THR A 246 -34.68 7.00 13.27
N VAL A 247 -35.33 7.43 12.16
CA VAL A 247 -35.65 6.53 11.04
C VAL A 247 -34.38 6.07 10.33
N ALA A 248 -33.47 7.00 10.02
CA ALA A 248 -32.19 6.67 9.39
C ALA A 248 -31.33 5.71 10.25
N PHE A 249 -31.30 5.95 11.58
CA PHE A 249 -30.59 5.06 12.51
C PHE A 249 -31.22 3.65 12.54
N ASP A 250 -32.57 3.56 12.62
CA ASP A 250 -33.26 2.27 12.66
C ASP A 250 -33.02 1.48 11.34
N GLN A 251 -33.05 2.13 10.19
CA GLN A 251 -32.76 1.51 8.89
C GLN A 251 -31.30 1.03 8.81
N LEU A 252 -30.32 1.84 9.24
CA LEU A 252 -28.93 1.46 9.29
C LEU A 252 -28.72 0.21 10.17
N ILE A 253 -29.29 0.18 11.37
CA ILE A 253 -29.19 -0.98 12.27
C ILE A 253 -29.84 -2.23 11.66
N GLU A 254 -30.99 -2.09 11.00
CA GLU A 254 -31.66 -3.21 10.32
C GLU A 254 -30.76 -3.80 9.22
N PHE A 255 -30.15 -2.93 8.41
CA PHE A 255 -29.21 -3.35 7.39
C PHE A 255 -27.99 -4.06 8.00
N LEU A 256 -27.34 -3.46 9.00
CA LEU A 256 -26.13 -4.00 9.61
C LEU A 256 -26.33 -5.36 10.29
N ARG A 257 -27.49 -5.60 10.90
CA ARG A 257 -27.83 -6.91 11.49
C ARG A 257 -27.80 -8.06 10.48
N MET A 258 -28.00 -7.77 9.20
CA MET A 258 -27.99 -8.77 8.14
C MET A 258 -26.66 -8.76 7.39
N ASN A 259 -26.19 -7.57 7.00
CA ASN A 259 -25.19 -7.43 5.96
C ASN A 259 -23.78 -7.10 6.48
N TYR A 260 -23.57 -6.78 7.77
CA TYR A 260 -22.22 -6.58 8.24
C TYR A 260 -21.39 -7.86 8.07
N ALA A 261 -20.28 -7.75 7.35
CA ALA A 261 -19.48 -8.88 6.87
C ALA A 261 -19.07 -9.89 7.95
N PHE A 262 -18.92 -9.43 9.19
CA PHE A 262 -18.41 -10.25 10.29
C PHE A 262 -19.46 -10.52 11.36
N ASN A 263 -20.75 -10.42 11.02
CA ASN A 263 -21.79 -11.03 11.82
C ASN A 263 -21.48 -12.54 11.95
N ASP A 264 -21.90 -13.18 13.06
CA ASP A 264 -21.59 -14.57 13.40
C ASP A 264 -20.10 -14.89 13.68
N ILE A 265 -19.21 -13.89 13.71
CA ILE A 265 -17.79 -14.06 14.02
C ILE A 265 -17.49 -13.61 15.45
N ASP A 266 -16.98 -14.54 16.26
CA ASP A 266 -16.63 -14.28 17.66
C ASP A 266 -15.66 -13.07 17.79
N GLY A 267 -16.09 -12.07 18.58
CA GLY A 267 -15.33 -10.86 18.86
C GLY A 267 -15.44 -9.77 17.79
N LYS A 268 -16.18 -10.00 16.72
CA LYS A 268 -16.44 -9.02 15.65
C LYS A 268 -17.91 -8.56 15.64
N GLU A 269 -18.86 -9.47 15.82
CA GLU A 269 -20.28 -9.14 15.86
C GLU A 269 -20.60 -8.31 17.12
N PRO A 270 -21.15 -7.08 16.97
CA PRO A 270 -21.57 -6.28 18.11
C PRO A 270 -22.87 -6.80 18.74
N ASP A 271 -23.07 -6.55 20.03
CA ASP A 271 -24.37 -6.76 20.67
C ASP A 271 -25.34 -5.66 20.22
N TYR A 272 -26.01 -5.88 19.07
CA TYR A 272 -26.95 -4.92 18.49
C TYR A 272 -28.09 -4.54 19.44
N ASP A 273 -28.56 -5.45 20.29
CA ASP A 273 -29.68 -5.14 21.23
C ASP A 273 -29.19 -4.20 22.33
N ALA A 274 -27.99 -4.39 22.85
CA ALA A 274 -27.37 -3.49 23.80
C ALA A 274 -27.05 -2.12 23.13
N LEU A 275 -26.57 -2.09 21.91
CA LEU A 275 -26.31 -0.86 21.17
C LEU A 275 -27.59 -0.05 20.94
N VAL A 276 -28.63 -0.67 20.45
CA VAL A 276 -29.93 -0.01 20.24
C VAL A 276 -30.48 0.53 21.56
N ALA A 277 -30.38 -0.25 22.63
CA ALA A 277 -30.86 0.18 23.95
C ALA A 277 -30.11 1.42 24.48
N ASP A 278 -28.81 1.58 24.15
CA ASP A 278 -28.00 2.73 24.57
C ASP A 278 -28.14 3.92 23.59
N LEU A 279 -27.98 3.68 22.31
CA LEU A 279 -27.83 4.75 21.33
C LEU A 279 -29.16 5.33 20.85
N ARG A 280 -30.18 4.51 20.64
CA ARG A 280 -31.47 4.98 20.11
C ARG A 280 -32.11 6.08 20.92
N PRO A 281 -32.13 6.04 22.28
CA PRO A 281 -32.65 7.15 23.09
C PRO A 281 -31.84 8.45 22.92
N ARG A 282 -30.52 8.35 22.67
CA ARG A 282 -29.66 9.51 22.41
C ARG A 282 -29.95 10.11 21.03
N VAL A 283 -30.22 9.27 20.03
CA VAL A 283 -30.63 9.69 18.68
C VAL A 283 -32.00 10.38 18.73
N GLU A 284 -32.98 9.80 19.45
CA GLU A 284 -34.30 10.40 19.67
C GLU A 284 -34.21 11.79 20.35
N GLN A 285 -33.29 11.92 21.33
CA GLN A 285 -33.09 13.20 22.01
C GLN A 285 -32.40 14.22 21.05
N ALA A 286 -31.41 13.80 20.29
CA ALA A 286 -30.77 14.63 19.27
C ALA A 286 -31.75 15.14 18.22
N GLU A 287 -32.66 14.27 17.76
CA GLU A 287 -33.75 14.63 16.84
C GLU A 287 -34.70 15.63 17.48
N ALA A 288 -35.16 15.38 18.71
CA ALA A 288 -36.06 16.27 19.40
C ALA A 288 -35.48 17.67 19.67
N ASP A 289 -34.20 17.76 19.92
CA ASP A 289 -33.48 19.00 20.16
C ASP A 289 -32.97 19.66 18.87
N ASN A 290 -33.07 18.95 17.73
CA ASN A 290 -32.45 19.30 16.43
C ASN A 290 -30.95 19.61 16.60
N ASP A 291 -30.24 18.66 17.25
CA ASP A 291 -28.82 18.76 17.61
C ASP A 291 -27.98 17.79 16.75
N PRO A 292 -27.42 18.24 15.61
CA PRO A 292 -26.61 17.41 14.74
C PRO A 292 -25.29 16.94 15.39
N GLN A 293 -24.73 17.71 16.34
CA GLN A 293 -23.53 17.26 17.06
C GLN A 293 -23.80 16.06 17.96
N ALA A 294 -24.92 16.09 18.68
CA ALA A 294 -25.33 14.95 19.49
C ALA A 294 -25.65 13.71 18.63
N PHE A 295 -26.25 13.92 17.45
CA PHE A 295 -26.47 12.85 16.48
C PHE A 295 -25.15 12.27 15.97
N TYR A 296 -24.20 13.13 15.54
CA TYR A 296 -22.85 12.72 15.15
C TYR A 296 -22.17 11.86 16.22
N LEU A 297 -22.18 12.30 17.49
CA LEU A 297 -21.56 11.57 18.59
C LEU A 297 -22.22 10.20 18.85
N ALA A 298 -23.53 10.08 18.65
CA ALA A 298 -24.22 8.79 18.75
C ALA A 298 -23.79 7.83 17.63
N LEU A 299 -23.65 8.33 16.39
CA LEU A 299 -23.15 7.54 15.26
C LEU A 299 -21.68 7.17 15.42
N ARG A 300 -20.85 8.08 15.96
CA ARG A 300 -19.46 7.77 16.30
C ARG A 300 -19.35 6.62 17.30
N ASP A 301 -20.17 6.65 18.35
CA ASP A 301 -20.18 5.59 19.34
C ASP A 301 -20.71 4.27 18.75
N LEU A 302 -21.60 4.32 17.74
CA LEU A 302 -21.99 3.15 16.96
C LEU A 302 -20.79 2.56 16.23
N THR A 303 -20.00 3.38 15.51
CA THR A 303 -18.83 2.84 14.77
C THR A 303 -17.84 2.15 15.71
N TRP A 304 -17.59 2.69 16.90
CA TRP A 304 -16.69 2.09 17.89
C TRP A 304 -17.18 0.81 18.55
N ALA A 305 -18.40 0.38 18.26
CA ALA A 305 -18.89 -0.92 18.68
C ALA A 305 -18.36 -2.08 17.80
N PHE A 306 -17.78 -1.74 16.64
CA PHE A 306 -17.20 -2.71 15.72
C PHE A 306 -15.67 -2.75 15.90
N MET A 307 -15.10 -3.93 16.06
CA MET A 307 -13.67 -4.13 16.04
C MET A 307 -13.21 -4.34 14.57
N ASP A 308 -13.29 -3.26 13.78
CA ASP A 308 -13.12 -3.32 12.33
C ASP A 308 -12.63 -1.96 11.80
N GLY A 309 -11.43 -1.96 11.21
CA GLY A 309 -10.80 -0.74 10.71
C GLY A 309 -11.43 -0.19 9.43
N HIS A 310 -12.24 -0.97 8.72
CA HIS A 310 -13.01 -0.51 7.58
C HIS A 310 -14.34 0.16 7.97
N VAL A 311 -14.78 0.04 9.22
CA VAL A 311 -15.92 0.80 9.72
C VAL A 311 -15.51 2.26 9.88
N GLY A 312 -16.16 3.15 9.13
CA GLY A 312 -15.81 4.55 9.08
C GLY A 312 -17.01 5.49 9.09
N MET A 313 -16.72 6.75 9.39
CA MET A 313 -17.67 7.85 9.31
C MET A 313 -16.93 9.16 9.02
N ASP A 314 -17.49 9.96 8.10
CA ASP A 314 -17.12 11.36 7.93
C ASP A 314 -18.28 12.26 8.36
N GLY A 315 -18.04 13.11 9.34
CA GLY A 315 -18.99 14.08 9.88
C GLY A 315 -18.75 15.51 9.41
N GLY A 316 -17.88 15.69 8.40
CA GLY A 316 -17.58 17.01 7.85
C GLY A 316 -17.12 18.02 8.92
N ASP A 317 -17.69 19.25 8.88
CA ASP A 317 -17.31 20.32 9.83
C ASP A 317 -17.59 19.97 11.29
N TYR A 318 -18.64 19.18 11.58
CA TYR A 318 -18.96 18.76 12.95
C TYR A 318 -17.87 17.89 13.55
N TRP A 319 -17.31 16.95 12.78
CA TRP A 319 -16.19 16.13 13.23
C TRP A 319 -14.97 17.00 13.57
N TYR A 320 -14.63 17.92 12.68
CA TYR A 320 -13.42 18.71 12.80
C TYR A 320 -13.44 19.59 14.06
N ASP A 321 -14.57 20.25 14.33
CA ASP A 321 -14.70 21.11 15.49
C ASP A 321 -14.63 20.33 16.81
N LEU A 322 -15.31 19.18 16.89
CA LEU A 322 -15.27 18.32 18.07
C LEU A 322 -13.90 17.67 18.26
N PHE A 323 -13.29 17.20 17.18
CA PHE A 323 -11.93 16.65 17.19
C PHE A 323 -10.93 17.68 17.69
N LEU A 324 -10.97 18.92 17.21
CA LEU A 324 -10.09 19.98 17.66
C LEU A 324 -10.32 20.34 19.13
N ALA A 325 -11.57 20.44 19.55
CA ALA A 325 -11.89 20.75 20.95
C ALA A 325 -11.21 19.77 21.92
N ASP A 326 -11.18 18.48 21.58
CA ASP A 326 -10.61 17.44 22.45
C ASP A 326 -9.12 17.19 22.22
N THR A 327 -8.56 17.53 21.04
CA THR A 327 -7.22 17.06 20.65
C THR A 327 -6.24 18.15 20.24
N GLU A 328 -6.64 19.43 20.17
CA GLU A 328 -5.78 20.54 19.74
C GLU A 328 -4.54 20.69 20.62
N GLY A 329 -4.69 20.44 21.93
CA GLY A 329 -3.63 20.53 22.92
C GLY A 329 -2.95 19.19 23.21
N GLY A 330 -1.79 19.32 23.87
CA GLY A 330 -1.02 18.19 24.39
C GLY A 330 -0.04 18.63 25.46
N TYR A 331 0.59 17.66 26.07
CA TYR A 331 1.50 17.89 27.20
C TYR A 331 2.97 17.96 26.78
N GLY A 332 3.25 17.96 25.47
CA GLY A 332 4.58 18.14 24.91
C GLY A 332 5.47 16.91 25.01
N PHE A 333 4.92 15.70 25.04
CA PHE A 333 5.70 14.47 24.96
C PHE A 333 4.91 13.34 24.28
N ALA A 334 5.63 12.34 23.78
CA ALA A 334 5.05 11.13 23.21
C ALA A 334 5.57 9.90 23.95
N ILE A 335 4.73 8.90 24.11
CA ILE A 335 5.06 7.59 24.72
C ILE A 335 4.92 6.45 23.72
N SER A 336 5.65 5.38 23.99
CA SER A 336 5.49 4.09 23.30
C SER A 336 5.45 2.97 24.34
N GLU A 337 4.63 1.96 24.10
CA GLU A 337 4.63 0.73 24.86
C GLU A 337 5.71 -0.21 24.30
N LEU A 338 6.55 -0.73 25.18
CA LEU A 338 7.61 -1.69 24.87
C LEU A 338 7.12 -3.13 24.97
N ASP A 339 7.93 -4.08 24.51
CA ASP A 339 7.61 -5.52 24.59
C ASP A 339 7.46 -6.07 26.01
N ASP A 340 8.03 -5.40 27.00
CA ASP A 340 7.87 -5.74 28.43
C ASP A 340 6.63 -5.10 29.09
N GLY A 341 5.81 -4.36 28.31
CA GLY A 341 4.61 -3.67 28.77
C GLY A 341 4.88 -2.33 29.46
N SER A 342 6.12 -1.85 29.54
CA SER A 342 6.44 -0.53 30.04
C SER A 342 6.12 0.56 29.00
N PHE A 343 5.71 1.75 29.49
CA PHE A 343 5.50 2.93 28.65
C PHE A 343 6.66 3.90 28.82
N VAL A 344 7.37 4.16 27.73
CA VAL A 344 8.54 5.06 27.77
C VAL A 344 8.30 6.33 26.97
N VAL A 345 8.88 7.42 27.42
CA VAL A 345 8.89 8.70 26.69
C VAL A 345 9.89 8.57 25.54
N ILE A 346 9.39 8.70 24.32
CA ILE A 346 10.20 8.58 23.10
C ILE A 346 10.49 9.93 22.43
N TYR A 347 9.77 10.97 22.84
CA TYR A 347 9.91 12.31 22.26
C TYR A 347 9.47 13.36 23.27
N LEU A 348 10.15 14.53 23.22
CA LEU A 348 9.78 15.75 23.95
C LEU A 348 9.70 16.92 22.96
N SER A 349 8.62 17.68 23.02
CA SER A 349 8.49 18.94 22.29
C SER A 349 9.44 19.98 22.92
N PRO A 350 10.32 20.62 22.12
CA PRO A 350 11.26 21.64 22.66
C PRO A 350 10.53 22.74 23.40
N ALA A 351 10.99 23.05 24.62
CA ALA A 351 10.36 23.97 25.54
C ALA A 351 8.89 23.68 25.88
N GLY A 352 8.44 22.44 25.66
CA GLY A 352 7.10 21.96 26.01
C GLY A 352 6.90 21.78 27.52
N PRO A 353 5.62 21.55 27.95
CA PRO A 353 5.32 21.39 29.39
C PRO A 353 6.09 20.25 30.07
N ALA A 354 6.23 19.09 29.38
CA ALA A 354 6.93 17.93 29.92
C ALA A 354 8.44 18.19 30.10
N GLU A 355 9.11 18.82 29.12
CA GLU A 355 10.53 19.16 29.22
C GLU A 355 10.77 20.18 30.36
N GLN A 356 9.90 21.21 30.49
CA GLN A 356 9.98 22.17 31.55
C GLN A 356 9.76 21.58 32.95
N ALA A 357 8.97 20.52 33.05
CA ALA A 357 8.73 19.78 34.29
C ALA A 357 9.85 18.77 34.63
N GLY A 358 10.87 18.63 33.76
CA GLY A 358 12.03 17.77 33.98
C GLY A 358 11.80 16.30 33.57
N ILE A 359 10.83 16.02 32.72
CA ILE A 359 10.69 14.71 32.07
C ILE A 359 11.81 14.61 31.04
N GLU A 360 12.42 13.44 30.91
CA GLU A 360 13.50 13.16 29.96
C GLU A 360 13.06 12.06 28.95
N VAL A 361 13.64 12.07 27.76
CA VAL A 361 13.50 10.92 26.81
C VAL A 361 14.07 9.69 27.48
N GLY A 362 13.36 8.56 27.40
CA GLY A 362 13.68 7.33 28.13
C GLY A 362 13.04 7.24 29.52
N ALA A 363 12.32 8.25 29.98
CA ALA A 363 11.56 8.17 31.23
C ALA A 363 10.46 7.12 31.12
N VAL A 364 10.34 6.26 32.16
CA VAL A 364 9.25 5.27 32.25
C VAL A 364 8.06 5.95 32.94
N VAL A 365 6.92 6.02 32.25
CA VAL A 365 5.65 6.53 32.79
C VAL A 365 4.91 5.40 33.49
N THR A 366 4.51 5.61 34.75
CA THR A 366 3.86 4.56 35.57
C THR A 366 2.43 4.87 35.92
N GLU A 367 2.04 6.17 36.02
CA GLU A 367 0.68 6.58 36.33
C GLU A 367 0.28 7.84 35.58
N TRP A 368 -0.98 7.90 35.23
CA TRP A 368 -1.65 9.07 34.65
C TRP A 368 -2.88 9.44 35.52
N ASN A 369 -2.88 10.66 36.08
CA ASN A 369 -3.91 11.14 37.01
C ASN A 369 -4.16 10.18 38.20
N GLY A 370 -3.09 9.53 38.70
CA GLY A 370 -3.18 8.55 39.79
C GLY A 370 -3.71 7.17 39.38
N THR A 371 -3.97 6.94 38.10
CA THR A 371 -4.33 5.64 37.55
C THR A 371 -3.08 4.98 36.93
N PRO A 372 -2.83 3.68 37.14
CA PRO A 372 -1.75 3.00 36.46
C PRO A 372 -1.83 3.21 34.94
N ILE A 373 -0.68 3.49 34.31
CA ILE A 373 -0.60 3.95 32.90
C ILE A 373 -1.32 3.01 31.93
N SER A 374 -1.17 1.69 32.10
CA SER A 374 -1.84 0.71 31.26
C SER A 374 -3.38 0.84 31.33
N ALA A 375 -3.94 0.97 32.55
CA ALA A 375 -5.37 1.13 32.74
C ALA A 375 -5.87 2.52 32.27
N ALA A 376 -5.03 3.56 32.34
CA ALA A 376 -5.38 4.87 31.82
C ALA A 376 -5.44 4.85 30.28
N VAL A 377 -4.53 4.11 29.62
CA VAL A 377 -4.53 3.89 28.17
C VAL A 377 -5.80 3.14 27.77
N ASP A 378 -6.12 2.02 28.44
CA ASP A 378 -7.31 1.21 28.12
C ASP A 378 -8.64 2.01 28.26
N GLY A 379 -8.66 3.08 29.06
CA GLY A 379 -9.85 3.91 29.28
C GLY A 379 -10.10 4.96 28.17
N ILE A 380 -9.26 5.07 27.17
CA ILE A 380 -9.38 6.08 26.11
C ILE A 380 -10.20 5.56 24.93
N VAL A 381 -11.17 6.35 24.48
CA VAL A 381 -11.82 6.17 23.17
C VAL A 381 -11.15 7.13 22.18
N PRO A 382 -10.35 6.63 21.26
CA PRO A 382 -9.61 7.49 20.33
C PRO A 382 -10.54 8.26 19.37
N TRP A 383 -10.05 9.37 18.83
CA TRP A 383 -10.69 10.09 17.73
C TRP A 383 -10.32 9.53 16.35
N SER A 384 -9.54 8.46 16.28
CA SER A 384 -9.34 7.70 15.05
C SER A 384 -10.58 6.87 14.72
N LEU A 385 -10.60 6.29 13.52
CA LEU A 385 -11.55 5.24 13.19
C LEU A 385 -11.33 4.00 14.10
N PRO A 386 -12.32 3.12 14.24
CA PRO A 386 -12.15 1.80 14.85
C PRO A 386 -10.96 1.04 14.23
N GLN A 387 -10.52 0.00 14.87
CA GLN A 387 -9.39 -0.79 14.44
C GLN A 387 -9.73 -2.27 14.52
N SER A 388 -9.17 -3.08 13.63
CA SER A 388 -9.49 -4.51 13.52
C SER A 388 -8.86 -5.40 14.60
N THR A 389 -7.93 -4.85 15.41
CA THR A 389 -7.18 -5.61 16.42
C THR A 389 -7.00 -4.84 17.73
N GLU A 390 -6.96 -5.59 18.85
CA GLU A 390 -6.73 -5.00 20.18
C GLU A 390 -5.40 -4.24 20.27
N TRP A 391 -4.33 -4.73 19.63
CA TRP A 391 -3.02 -4.06 19.70
C TRP A 391 -3.02 -2.70 19.00
N LEU A 392 -3.75 -2.57 17.87
CA LEU A 392 -3.82 -1.31 17.13
C LEU A 392 -4.77 -0.32 17.82
N VAL A 393 -5.88 -0.80 18.43
CA VAL A 393 -6.71 0.00 19.33
C VAL A 393 -5.84 0.57 20.45
N ARG A 394 -5.05 -0.28 21.15
CA ARG A 394 -4.19 0.13 22.24
C ARG A 394 -3.10 1.12 21.81
N TYR A 395 -2.54 0.94 20.62
CA TYR A 395 -1.59 1.89 20.03
C TYR A 395 -2.23 3.28 19.88
N GLN A 396 -3.44 3.36 19.35
CA GLN A 396 -4.18 4.62 19.24
C GLN A 396 -4.54 5.19 20.61
N GLN A 397 -5.00 4.37 21.54
CA GLN A 397 -5.31 4.79 22.90
C GLN A 397 -4.11 5.47 23.59
N ALA A 398 -2.90 4.90 23.45
CA ALA A 398 -1.69 5.48 24.01
C ALA A 398 -1.37 6.87 23.41
N ARG A 399 -1.61 7.03 22.09
CA ARG A 399 -1.44 8.32 21.41
C ARG A 399 -2.43 9.37 21.89
N TYR A 400 -3.71 8.99 22.01
CA TYR A 400 -4.79 9.93 22.37
C TYR A 400 -4.85 10.23 23.85
N LEU A 401 -4.31 9.40 24.75
CA LEU A 401 -4.18 9.67 26.18
C LEU A 401 -3.48 11.03 26.47
N LEU A 402 -2.53 11.41 25.60
CA LEU A 402 -1.74 12.61 25.75
C LEU A 402 -2.35 13.85 25.06
N ARG A 403 -3.57 13.72 24.52
CA ARG A 403 -4.29 14.84 23.90
C ARG A 403 -5.31 15.42 24.87
N ALA A 404 -5.50 16.73 24.79
CA ALA A 404 -6.40 17.46 25.66
C ALA A 404 -6.76 18.82 25.07
N HIS A 405 -7.73 19.49 25.68
CA HIS A 405 -7.96 20.90 25.40
C HIS A 405 -6.82 21.74 25.99
N PRO A 406 -6.31 22.78 25.30
CA PRO A 406 -5.31 23.67 25.82
C PRO A 406 -5.77 24.31 27.15
N GLY A 407 -4.96 24.17 28.20
CA GLY A 407 -5.24 24.62 29.57
C GLY A 407 -5.66 23.50 30.52
N ASP A 408 -5.98 22.31 30.05
CA ASP A 408 -6.29 21.15 30.90
C ASP A 408 -5.05 20.69 31.66
N GLU A 409 -5.25 20.27 32.90
CA GLU A 409 -4.18 19.79 33.76
C GLU A 409 -4.20 18.26 33.87
N ALA A 410 -3.00 17.65 33.85
CA ALA A 410 -2.81 16.22 34.12
C ALA A 410 -1.64 16.00 35.07
N GLN A 411 -1.73 14.96 35.90
CA GLN A 411 -0.65 14.48 36.74
C GLN A 411 0.04 13.28 36.11
N VAL A 412 1.36 13.33 36.01
CA VAL A 412 2.17 12.26 35.44
C VAL A 412 3.14 11.76 36.50
N THR A 413 3.10 10.47 36.81
CA THR A 413 4.11 9.79 37.61
C THR A 413 5.07 9.05 36.68
N PHE A 414 6.36 9.32 36.80
CA PHE A 414 7.40 8.78 35.92
C PHE A 414 8.71 8.59 36.64
N THR A 415 9.63 7.84 36.03
CA THR A 415 11.02 7.69 36.49
C THR A 415 11.94 7.97 35.31
N ASN A 416 12.76 9.03 35.42
CA ASN A 416 13.80 9.32 34.43
C ASN A 416 14.91 8.26 34.47
N PRO A 417 15.68 8.11 33.39
CA PRO A 417 16.87 7.26 33.40
C PRO A 417 17.76 7.62 34.62
N ASP A 418 18.21 6.64 35.38
CA ASP A 418 19.02 6.78 36.60
C ASP A 418 18.40 7.60 37.72
N GLY A 419 17.08 7.91 37.66
CA GLY A 419 16.35 8.75 38.61
C GLY A 419 15.52 7.98 39.63
N ALA A 420 14.84 8.71 40.49
CA ALA A 420 13.79 8.23 41.40
C ALA A 420 12.40 8.57 40.79
N ALA A 421 11.36 7.85 41.19
CA ALA A 421 10.00 8.17 40.81
C ALA A 421 9.60 9.56 41.23
N GLN A 422 8.97 10.32 40.35
CA GLN A 422 8.51 11.70 40.53
C GLN A 422 7.07 11.82 40.03
N THR A 423 6.30 12.71 40.59
CA THR A 423 4.97 13.08 40.09
C THR A 423 4.96 14.59 39.83
N VAL A 424 4.55 15.00 38.66
CA VAL A 424 4.44 16.39 38.24
C VAL A 424 3.04 16.70 37.72
N SER A 425 2.64 17.97 37.82
CA SER A 425 1.44 18.45 37.12
C SER A 425 1.88 19.15 35.84
N LEU A 426 1.22 18.78 34.73
CA LEU A 426 1.42 19.38 33.42
C LEU A 426 0.15 20.14 33.02
N THR A 427 0.31 21.25 32.30
CA THR A 427 -0.80 21.97 31.67
C THR A 427 -0.69 21.82 30.18
N ALA A 428 -1.75 21.36 29.52
CA ALA A 428 -1.78 21.21 28.08
C ALA A 428 -1.63 22.54 27.35
N VAL A 429 -0.89 22.53 26.28
CA VAL A 429 -0.69 23.68 25.38
C VAL A 429 -1.06 23.29 23.96
N GLY A 430 -1.39 24.26 23.09
CA GLY A 430 -1.59 24.00 21.67
C GLY A 430 -0.28 23.51 21.06
N GLU A 431 -0.21 22.20 20.77
CA GLU A 431 0.94 21.56 20.12
C GLU A 431 0.48 20.27 19.42
N ARG A 432 1.12 19.95 18.32
CA ARG A 432 0.86 18.72 17.56
C ARG A 432 2.10 17.87 17.31
N ASP A 433 3.29 18.38 17.65
CA ASP A 433 4.55 17.70 17.34
C ASP A 433 4.63 16.34 18.02
N SER A 434 4.26 16.25 19.30
CA SER A 434 4.28 14.98 20.04
C SER A 434 3.29 13.96 19.47
N PHE A 435 2.12 14.42 19.02
CA PHE A 435 1.10 13.56 18.41
C PHE A 435 1.53 13.07 17.01
N SER A 436 2.14 13.96 16.22
CA SER A 436 2.66 13.61 14.90
C SER A 436 3.76 12.56 15.00
N ARG A 437 4.62 12.64 16.03
CA ARG A 437 5.74 11.71 16.25
C ARG A 437 5.31 10.25 16.38
N THR A 438 4.12 10.00 16.87
CA THR A 438 3.54 8.65 17.02
C THR A 438 2.53 8.30 15.92
N SER A 439 2.41 9.08 14.86
CA SER A 439 1.59 8.71 13.70
C SER A 439 2.17 7.49 13.00
N VAL A 440 1.34 6.58 12.54
CA VAL A 440 1.76 5.45 11.69
C VAL A 440 2.37 5.93 10.37
N TYR A 441 2.06 7.16 9.96
CA TYR A 441 2.61 7.85 8.79
C TYR A 441 3.73 8.84 9.10
N PHE A 442 4.31 8.83 10.32
CA PHE A 442 5.28 9.86 10.74
C PHE A 442 6.47 9.97 9.78
N ASN A 443 7.01 8.84 9.36
CA ASN A 443 8.15 8.77 8.44
C ASN A 443 7.72 8.49 6.99
N ALA A 444 6.43 8.56 6.68
CA ALA A 444 5.98 8.38 5.31
C ALA A 444 6.58 9.49 4.42
N PRO A 445 7.27 9.14 3.35
CA PRO A 445 7.81 10.13 2.45
C PRO A 445 6.68 10.90 1.75
N VAL A 446 6.96 12.16 1.42
CA VAL A 446 6.12 12.89 0.48
C VAL A 446 6.50 12.38 -0.90
N ASN A 447 5.76 11.44 -1.41
CA ASN A 447 5.95 10.83 -2.72
C ASN A 447 5.04 11.49 -3.76
N LEU A 448 5.49 11.42 -5.00
CA LEU A 448 4.75 11.89 -6.17
C LEU A 448 4.41 10.75 -7.13
N LEU A 449 4.85 9.54 -6.81
CA LEU A 449 4.64 8.33 -7.59
C LEU A 449 4.10 7.22 -6.71
N PRO A 450 3.22 6.35 -7.23
CA PRO A 450 2.72 5.21 -6.47
C PRO A 450 3.81 4.19 -6.13
N VAL A 451 4.88 4.13 -6.91
CA VAL A 451 6.03 3.25 -6.69
C VAL A 451 7.33 4.02 -6.86
N GLU A 452 8.21 3.92 -5.88
CA GLU A 452 9.58 4.44 -5.94
C GLU A 452 10.59 3.33 -5.68
N PHE A 453 11.75 3.39 -6.33
CA PHE A 453 12.79 2.38 -6.14
C PHE A 453 14.19 2.95 -6.22
N LYS A 454 15.09 2.28 -5.54
CA LYS A 454 16.53 2.60 -5.52
C LYS A 454 17.36 1.36 -5.20
N ILE A 455 18.65 1.44 -5.41
CA ILE A 455 19.61 0.49 -4.84
C ILE A 455 20.17 1.15 -3.58
N LEU A 456 20.05 0.48 -2.45
CA LEU A 456 20.57 0.96 -1.16
C LEU A 456 22.11 0.93 -1.18
N GLU A 457 22.71 1.64 -0.23
CA GLU A 457 24.19 1.67 -0.08
C GLU A 457 24.77 0.27 0.16
N SER A 458 24.03 -0.58 0.86
CA SER A 458 24.34 -2.00 1.05
C SER A 458 24.32 -2.85 -0.23
N GLY A 459 23.87 -2.29 -1.36
CA GLY A 459 23.70 -3.01 -2.62
C GLY A 459 22.36 -3.70 -2.80
N VAL A 460 21.53 -3.69 -1.78
CA VAL A 460 20.19 -4.30 -1.82
C VAL A 460 19.24 -3.48 -2.69
N GLY A 461 18.45 -4.15 -3.52
CA GLY A 461 17.35 -3.51 -4.24
C GLY A 461 16.24 -3.12 -3.27
N TYR A 462 15.75 -1.89 -3.35
CA TYR A 462 14.64 -1.39 -2.53
C TYR A 462 13.55 -0.82 -3.43
N VAL A 463 12.33 -1.30 -3.27
CA VAL A 463 11.14 -0.75 -3.92
C VAL A 463 10.07 -0.53 -2.88
N ALA A 464 9.48 0.66 -2.87
CA ALA A 464 8.35 1.01 -2.02
C ALA A 464 7.11 1.20 -2.88
N ILE A 465 6.00 0.62 -2.45
CA ILE A 465 4.68 0.75 -3.07
C ILE A 465 3.83 1.56 -2.09
N TYR A 466 3.47 2.78 -2.48
CA TYR A 466 2.79 3.72 -1.58
C TYR A 466 1.27 3.77 -1.78
N SER A 467 0.78 3.31 -2.93
CA SER A 467 -0.64 3.36 -3.27
C SER A 467 -0.99 2.28 -4.28
N GLU A 468 -2.13 1.70 -4.11
CA GLU A 468 -2.85 0.85 -5.07
C GLU A 468 -4.17 1.50 -5.50
N ALA A 469 -4.37 2.79 -5.09
CA ALA A 469 -5.47 3.65 -5.51
C ALA A 469 -5.00 4.78 -6.44
N ASP A 470 -3.90 4.59 -7.15
CA ASP A 470 -3.33 5.50 -8.14
C ASP A 470 -3.45 4.86 -9.54
N ASP A 471 -2.90 5.50 -10.58
CA ASP A 471 -2.86 4.92 -11.93
C ASP A 471 -2.27 3.50 -11.90
N ILE A 472 -3.14 2.52 -12.11
CA ILE A 472 -2.82 1.09 -12.07
C ILE A 472 -1.71 0.75 -13.05
N GLN A 473 -1.79 1.27 -14.28
CA GLN A 473 -0.78 1.02 -15.31
C GLN A 473 0.58 1.60 -14.92
N LEU A 474 0.58 2.79 -14.34
CA LEU A 474 1.81 3.42 -13.84
C LEU A 474 2.41 2.59 -12.70
N THR A 475 1.58 2.17 -11.74
CA THR A 475 2.00 1.36 -10.59
C THR A 475 2.65 0.06 -11.04
N ILE A 476 1.98 -0.71 -11.89
CA ILE A 476 2.50 -1.97 -12.45
C ILE A 476 3.80 -1.74 -13.23
N LYS A 477 3.84 -0.70 -14.08
CA LYS A 477 5.02 -0.41 -14.91
C LYS A 477 6.23 0.06 -14.10
N LEU A 478 6.02 0.84 -13.05
CA LEU A 478 7.11 1.28 -12.16
C LEU A 478 7.64 0.10 -11.34
N PHE A 479 6.76 -0.77 -10.83
CA PHE A 479 7.18 -1.97 -10.11
C PHE A 479 8.00 -2.90 -11.03
N GLU A 480 7.50 -3.22 -12.22
CA GLU A 480 8.26 -4.02 -13.18
C GLU A 480 9.62 -3.38 -13.55
N ARG A 481 9.65 -2.04 -13.68
CA ARG A 481 10.89 -1.31 -13.96
C ARG A 481 11.90 -1.43 -12.81
N ALA A 482 11.42 -1.45 -11.57
CA ALA A 482 12.28 -1.69 -10.41
C ALA A 482 12.94 -3.07 -10.49
N LEU A 483 12.12 -4.13 -10.74
CA LEU A 483 12.63 -5.50 -10.87
C LEU A 483 13.67 -5.62 -12.00
N GLN A 484 13.42 -4.99 -13.16
CA GLN A 484 14.39 -4.94 -14.27
C GLN A 484 15.70 -4.27 -13.90
N ALA A 485 15.61 -3.16 -13.14
CA ALA A 485 16.80 -2.43 -12.69
C ALA A 485 17.63 -3.26 -11.70
N PHE A 486 16.96 -3.97 -10.80
CA PHE A 486 17.60 -4.81 -9.79
C PHE A 486 18.27 -6.05 -10.42
N GLU A 487 17.59 -6.70 -11.36
CA GLU A 487 18.18 -7.82 -12.11
C GLU A 487 19.41 -7.36 -12.91
N TYR A 488 19.32 -6.20 -13.60
CA TYR A 488 20.46 -5.64 -14.33
C TYR A 488 21.66 -5.29 -13.42
N ALA A 489 21.39 -4.81 -12.22
CA ALA A 489 22.42 -4.47 -11.24
C ALA A 489 22.92 -5.69 -10.43
N GLU A 490 22.38 -6.89 -10.68
CA GLU A 490 22.73 -8.13 -9.97
C GLU A 490 22.71 -7.97 -8.44
N VAL A 491 21.65 -7.30 -7.92
CA VAL A 491 21.52 -7.09 -6.48
C VAL A 491 21.46 -8.41 -5.71
N PRO A 492 21.95 -8.49 -4.46
CA PRO A 492 21.93 -9.72 -3.66
C PRO A 492 20.55 -10.19 -3.23
N GLY A 493 19.57 -9.32 -3.34
CA GLY A 493 18.16 -9.54 -3.02
C GLY A 493 17.42 -8.23 -3.02
N ILE A 494 16.12 -8.29 -2.77
CA ILE A 494 15.23 -7.13 -2.82
C ILE A 494 14.45 -6.96 -1.52
N ILE A 495 14.13 -5.70 -1.22
CA ILE A 495 13.18 -5.30 -0.18
C ILE A 495 11.98 -4.65 -0.87
N ILE A 496 10.79 -5.15 -0.56
CA ILE A 496 9.51 -4.59 -1.00
C ILE A 496 8.88 -3.91 0.22
N ASP A 497 8.78 -2.60 0.21
CA ASP A 497 8.28 -1.82 1.35
C ASP A 497 6.82 -1.47 1.14
N MET A 498 5.96 -2.11 1.93
CA MET A 498 4.51 -1.94 1.92
C MET A 498 4.00 -1.08 3.09
N ARG A 499 4.89 -0.63 3.99
CA ARG A 499 4.53 -0.03 5.28
C ARG A 499 3.63 1.18 5.24
N PHE A 500 3.64 1.93 4.13
CA PHE A 500 2.93 3.21 4.00
C PHE A 500 1.85 3.19 2.92
N ASN A 501 1.40 2.01 2.52
CA ASN A 501 0.37 1.81 1.51
C ASN A 501 -0.98 1.55 2.21
N GLY A 502 -1.95 2.42 1.96
CA GLY A 502 -3.30 2.31 2.57
C GLY A 502 -4.25 1.41 1.77
N GLY A 503 -3.79 0.74 0.72
CA GLY A 503 -4.60 -0.11 -0.13
C GLY A 503 -5.09 0.57 -1.41
N GLY A 504 -6.17 0.06 -1.94
CA GLY A 504 -6.76 0.43 -3.23
C GLY A 504 -7.30 -0.81 -3.95
N THR A 505 -6.89 -1.02 -5.19
CA THR A 505 -7.21 -2.21 -5.98
C THR A 505 -6.04 -3.19 -5.95
N PRO A 506 -6.24 -4.44 -5.56
CA PRO A 506 -5.19 -5.47 -5.62
C PRO A 506 -4.68 -5.64 -7.06
N LEU A 507 -3.38 -5.78 -7.24
CA LEU A 507 -2.72 -5.78 -8.55
C LEU A 507 -2.05 -7.12 -8.90
N GLY A 508 -1.92 -8.02 -7.93
CA GLY A 508 -1.27 -9.32 -8.12
C GLY A 508 0.21 -9.23 -8.48
N LEU A 509 0.93 -8.22 -7.95
CA LEU A 509 2.32 -7.92 -8.33
C LEU A 509 3.30 -9.06 -7.99
N ALA A 510 2.97 -9.91 -7.01
CA ALA A 510 3.75 -11.10 -6.69
C ALA A 510 3.87 -12.06 -7.90
N GLY A 511 2.93 -12.00 -8.85
CA GLY A 511 2.96 -12.76 -10.10
C GLY A 511 4.21 -12.52 -10.96
N PHE A 512 4.92 -11.38 -10.81
CA PHE A 512 6.21 -11.15 -11.45
C PHE A 512 7.37 -11.98 -10.86
N LEU A 513 7.17 -12.55 -9.67
CA LEU A 513 8.23 -13.19 -8.87
C LEU A 513 7.99 -14.68 -8.65
N THR A 514 6.90 -15.23 -9.16
CA THR A 514 6.54 -16.65 -9.06
C THR A 514 6.01 -17.23 -10.37
N ASP A 515 6.23 -18.50 -10.57
CA ASP A 515 5.61 -19.28 -11.65
C ASP A 515 4.46 -20.18 -11.14
N GLN A 516 4.01 -19.96 -9.91
CA GLN A 516 2.89 -20.66 -9.28
C GLN A 516 1.73 -19.69 -9.03
N GLU A 517 0.50 -20.16 -9.13
CA GLU A 517 -0.68 -19.43 -8.67
C GLU A 517 -0.67 -19.34 -7.14
N ILE A 518 -1.08 -18.19 -6.59
CA ILE A 518 -1.19 -17.97 -5.15
C ILE A 518 -2.67 -17.77 -4.84
N PRO A 519 -3.34 -18.68 -4.11
CA PRO A 519 -4.72 -18.51 -3.69
C PRO A 519 -4.87 -17.35 -2.70
N LEU A 520 -5.93 -16.54 -2.85
CA LEU A 520 -6.24 -15.39 -1.99
C LEU A 520 -7.51 -15.60 -1.17
N GLY A 521 -8.36 -16.53 -1.56
CA GLY A 521 -9.64 -16.80 -0.94
C GLY A 521 -10.80 -16.50 -1.86
N GLN A 522 -12.01 -16.49 -1.30
CA GLN A 522 -13.25 -16.22 -2.03
C GLN A 522 -14.10 -15.24 -1.25
N SER A 523 -14.74 -14.32 -1.96
CA SER A 523 -15.67 -13.36 -1.37
C SER A 523 -16.99 -14.02 -0.98
N TYR A 524 -17.56 -13.60 0.15
CA TYR A 524 -18.85 -14.04 0.68
C TYR A 524 -19.69 -12.82 1.04
N TYR A 525 -20.93 -12.81 0.58
CA TYR A 525 -21.91 -11.78 0.91
C TYR A 525 -23.17 -12.42 1.53
N PHE A 526 -23.92 -11.61 2.28
CA PHE A 526 -25.17 -12.09 2.86
C PHE A 526 -26.25 -12.24 1.79
N SER A 527 -26.84 -13.42 1.68
CA SER A 527 -27.98 -13.70 0.79
C SER A 527 -29.30 -13.60 1.57
N GLU A 528 -30.19 -12.74 1.08
CA GLU A 528 -31.54 -12.61 1.65
C GLU A 528 -32.36 -13.90 1.43
N THR A 529 -32.09 -14.62 0.36
CA THR A 529 -32.80 -15.87 0.00
C THR A 529 -32.47 -16.99 0.98
N SER A 530 -31.21 -17.20 1.32
CA SER A 530 -30.80 -18.26 2.26
C SER A 530 -30.76 -17.81 3.72
N GLY A 531 -30.60 -16.50 3.96
CA GLY A 531 -30.35 -15.92 5.26
C GLY A 531 -28.97 -16.22 5.83
N GLN A 532 -27.99 -16.47 4.96
CA GLN A 532 -26.60 -16.80 5.32
C GLN A 532 -25.62 -16.08 4.39
N PHE A 533 -24.35 -16.01 4.79
CA PHE A 533 -23.27 -15.60 3.88
C PHE A 533 -22.96 -16.72 2.89
N GLU A 534 -23.03 -16.41 1.61
CA GLU A 534 -22.77 -17.32 0.50
C GLU A 534 -21.60 -16.83 -0.35
N PRO A 535 -20.84 -17.74 -0.99
CA PRO A 535 -19.76 -17.36 -1.88
C PRO A 535 -20.31 -16.63 -3.11
N GLU A 536 -19.62 -15.59 -3.53
CA GLU A 536 -19.88 -14.87 -4.76
C GLU A 536 -18.60 -14.85 -5.60
N GLY A 537 -18.72 -15.01 -6.89
CA GLY A 537 -17.57 -15.10 -7.78
C GLY A 537 -16.78 -16.41 -7.65
N LEU A 538 -15.63 -16.46 -8.27
CA LEU A 538 -14.66 -17.54 -8.16
C LEU A 538 -13.65 -17.25 -7.04
N GLU A 539 -12.89 -18.28 -6.66
CA GLU A 539 -11.76 -18.12 -5.77
C GLU A 539 -10.72 -17.17 -6.39
N ASP A 540 -10.37 -16.12 -5.68
CA ASP A 540 -9.38 -15.14 -6.11
C ASP A 540 -7.97 -15.72 -5.99
N LYS A 541 -7.09 -15.33 -6.91
CA LYS A 541 -5.71 -15.79 -6.94
C LYS A 541 -4.79 -14.84 -7.70
N ILE A 542 -3.55 -14.78 -7.28
CA ILE A 542 -2.51 -14.12 -8.05
C ILE A 542 -2.02 -15.06 -9.14
N LEU A 543 -2.07 -14.59 -10.38
CA LEU A 543 -1.62 -15.34 -11.55
C LEU A 543 -0.15 -15.04 -11.86
N PRO A 544 0.65 -16.04 -12.30
CA PRO A 544 2.00 -15.82 -12.78
C PRO A 544 2.01 -14.86 -13.97
N ASN A 545 2.83 -13.80 -13.90
CA ASN A 545 3.02 -12.89 -15.01
C ASN A 545 3.86 -13.55 -16.11
N ILE A 546 3.67 -13.15 -17.37
CA ILE A 546 4.47 -13.61 -18.51
C ILE A 546 5.95 -13.20 -18.37
N ASN A 547 6.21 -12.05 -17.72
CA ASN A 547 7.54 -11.58 -17.40
C ASN A 547 7.89 -12.03 -15.98
N GLN A 548 8.95 -12.81 -15.83
CA GLN A 548 9.39 -13.38 -14.56
C GLN A 548 10.76 -12.87 -14.17
N TYR A 549 10.91 -12.47 -12.91
CA TYR A 549 12.14 -12.01 -12.30
C TYR A 549 12.49 -12.88 -11.10
N ARG A 550 13.78 -13.14 -10.86
CA ARG A 550 14.19 -14.05 -9.80
C ARG A 550 15.27 -13.40 -8.93
N PHE A 551 15.02 -13.44 -7.63
CA PHE A 551 15.95 -12.95 -6.62
C PHE A 551 16.13 -14.02 -5.54
N ASP A 552 17.36 -14.20 -5.09
CA ASP A 552 17.68 -15.21 -4.08
C ASP A 552 17.07 -14.90 -2.70
N LYS A 553 16.82 -13.61 -2.44
CA LYS A 553 16.25 -13.11 -1.21
C LYS A 553 15.18 -12.05 -1.52
N ILE A 554 14.02 -12.22 -0.91
CA ILE A 554 12.91 -11.27 -0.98
C ILE A 554 12.49 -10.98 0.46
N VAL A 555 12.47 -9.71 0.81
CA VAL A 555 12.03 -9.25 2.13
C VAL A 555 10.88 -8.26 1.93
N ILE A 556 9.83 -8.44 2.69
CA ILE A 556 8.66 -7.56 2.69
C ILE A 556 8.66 -6.79 4.00
N LEU A 557 8.55 -5.45 3.94
CA LEU A 557 8.37 -4.63 5.12
C LEU A 557 6.89 -4.32 5.31
N VAL A 558 6.36 -4.65 6.47
CA VAL A 558 4.96 -4.36 6.83
C VAL A 558 4.87 -3.49 8.08
N GLY A 559 3.72 -2.86 8.26
CA GLY A 559 3.46 -2.02 9.43
C GLY A 559 2.00 -1.57 9.50
N PRO A 560 1.62 -0.82 10.54
CA PRO A 560 0.22 -0.52 10.86
C PRO A 560 -0.50 0.39 9.85
N ALA A 561 0.20 0.95 8.86
CA ALA A 561 -0.44 1.71 7.79
C ALA A 561 -0.59 0.91 6.48
N CYS A 562 -0.11 -0.35 6.43
CA CYS A 562 -0.42 -1.28 5.34
C CYS A 562 -1.79 -1.90 5.61
N ALA A 563 -2.79 -1.54 4.80
CA ALA A 563 -4.20 -1.86 5.05
C ALA A 563 -4.90 -2.25 3.74
N SER A 564 -5.99 -3.03 3.84
CA SER A 564 -6.85 -3.37 2.70
C SER A 564 -6.06 -4.09 1.58
N ALA A 565 -6.15 -3.67 0.32
CA ALA A 565 -5.42 -4.26 -0.80
C ALA A 565 -3.90 -4.40 -0.55
N CYS A 566 -3.27 -3.46 0.18
CA CYS A 566 -1.87 -3.59 0.61
C CYS A 566 -1.60 -4.86 1.40
N GLU A 567 -2.56 -5.32 2.21
CA GLU A 567 -2.41 -6.54 2.99
C GLU A 567 -2.45 -7.77 2.10
N GLU A 568 -3.31 -7.75 1.09
CA GLU A 568 -3.41 -8.82 0.09
C GLU A 568 -2.14 -8.91 -0.76
N GLU A 569 -1.64 -7.78 -1.28
CA GLU A 569 -0.36 -7.74 -2.00
C GLU A 569 0.80 -8.20 -1.10
N SER A 570 0.84 -7.76 0.15
CA SER A 570 1.85 -8.19 1.12
C SER A 570 1.74 -9.68 1.43
N TYR A 571 0.52 -10.22 1.52
CA TYR A 571 0.28 -11.65 1.65
C TYR A 571 0.81 -12.39 0.43
N GLY A 572 0.46 -11.94 -0.77
CA GLY A 572 0.95 -12.52 -2.02
C GLY A 572 2.47 -12.59 -2.06
N PHE A 573 3.16 -11.50 -1.75
CA PHE A 573 4.62 -11.50 -1.65
C PHE A 573 5.15 -12.43 -0.56
N SER A 574 4.44 -12.58 0.57
CA SER A 574 4.85 -13.46 1.66
C SER A 574 4.82 -14.95 1.30
N GLN A 575 4.01 -15.32 0.29
CA GLN A 575 3.91 -16.70 -0.20
C GLN A 575 5.07 -17.10 -1.14
N LEU A 576 5.91 -16.14 -1.54
CA LEU A 576 7.06 -16.41 -2.41
C LEU A 576 8.09 -17.31 -1.69
N ALA A 577 8.70 -18.20 -2.44
CA ALA A 577 9.67 -19.14 -1.87
C ALA A 577 10.88 -18.42 -1.24
N GLY A 578 11.05 -18.57 0.06
CA GLY A 578 12.14 -17.95 0.80
C GLY A 578 11.95 -16.48 1.14
N ALA A 579 10.73 -15.95 0.98
CA ALA A 579 10.38 -14.61 1.42
C ALA A 579 10.39 -14.51 2.96
N GLU A 580 10.78 -13.35 3.47
CA GLU A 580 10.73 -12.99 4.89
C GLU A 580 9.93 -11.70 5.06
N VAL A 581 9.02 -11.68 6.02
CA VAL A 581 8.25 -10.48 6.38
C VAL A 581 8.90 -9.84 7.61
N VAL A 582 9.25 -8.57 7.51
CA VAL A 582 9.91 -7.81 8.58
C VAL A 582 9.00 -6.68 9.03
N GLY A 583 8.78 -6.58 10.34
CA GLY A 583 7.97 -5.50 10.92
C GLY A 583 8.15 -5.39 12.42
N MET A 584 7.92 -4.21 12.96
CA MET A 584 7.77 -3.99 14.39
C MET A 584 6.32 -4.29 14.84
N PHE A 585 5.41 -4.21 13.90
CA PHE A 585 3.99 -4.53 14.01
C PHE A 585 3.57 -5.32 12.76
N PRO A 586 2.46 -6.06 12.82
CA PRO A 586 1.82 -6.59 11.62
C PRO A 586 1.31 -5.47 10.71
N SER A 587 0.72 -5.82 9.57
CA SER A 587 -0.15 -4.94 8.81
C SER A 587 -1.39 -4.56 9.63
N ALA A 588 -2.23 -3.65 9.11
CA ALA A 588 -3.37 -3.10 9.85
C ALA A 588 -4.42 -4.14 10.27
N SER A 589 -4.44 -5.31 9.64
CA SER A 589 -5.40 -6.40 9.91
C SER A 589 -6.83 -6.04 9.54
N MET A 590 -7.02 -5.14 8.58
CA MET A 590 -8.34 -4.67 8.12
C MET A 590 -8.56 -5.09 6.67
N PHE A 591 -9.43 -6.11 6.50
CA PHE A 591 -9.67 -6.73 5.20
C PHE A 591 -11.13 -7.20 5.07
N GLY A 592 -12.00 -6.29 4.64
CA GLY A 592 -13.39 -6.51 4.34
C GLY A 592 -13.82 -5.68 3.14
N GLU A 593 -14.69 -6.18 2.31
CA GLU A 593 -15.20 -5.47 1.14
C GLU A 593 -16.16 -4.36 1.58
N VAL A 594 -15.97 -3.14 1.09
CA VAL A 594 -16.68 -1.95 1.56
C VAL A 594 -17.50 -1.24 0.48
N SER A 595 -17.36 -1.62 -0.79
CA SER A 595 -18.02 -0.90 -1.88
C SER A 595 -19.55 -0.95 -1.79
N ARG A 596 -20.11 -2.04 -1.26
CA ARG A 596 -21.56 -2.22 -1.08
C ARG A 596 -22.10 -1.65 0.24
N GLY A 597 -21.24 -1.24 1.15
CA GLY A 597 -21.57 -0.77 2.49
C GLY A 597 -21.49 0.74 2.68
N GLN A 598 -21.90 1.53 1.69
CA GLN A 598 -21.83 2.99 1.70
C GLN A 598 -23.18 3.62 2.05
N PHE A 599 -23.18 4.61 2.96
CA PHE A 599 -24.38 5.25 3.47
C PHE A 599 -24.23 6.77 3.51
N ILE A 600 -25.32 7.49 3.22
CA ILE A 600 -25.46 8.92 3.52
C ILE A 600 -26.56 9.06 4.57
N MET A 601 -26.19 9.54 5.75
CA MET A 601 -27.08 9.79 6.88
C MET A 601 -27.61 11.23 6.84
N PRO A 602 -28.66 11.57 7.61
CA PRO A 602 -29.06 12.98 7.80
C PRO A 602 -27.87 13.89 8.14
N GLU A 603 -27.95 15.16 7.80
CA GLU A 603 -26.87 16.16 7.86
C GLU A 603 -25.74 15.92 6.83
N GLY A 604 -25.88 14.92 5.96
CA GLY A 604 -24.89 14.56 4.96
C GLY A 604 -23.70 13.78 5.54
N PHE A 605 -23.83 13.18 6.72
CA PHE A 605 -22.77 12.32 7.26
C PHE A 605 -22.63 11.07 6.42
N SER A 606 -21.43 10.79 5.93
CA SER A 606 -21.16 9.52 5.24
C SER A 606 -20.71 8.46 6.23
N MET A 607 -21.18 7.23 6.04
CA MET A 607 -20.76 6.07 6.82
C MET A 607 -20.38 4.91 5.90
N GLN A 608 -19.46 4.10 6.37
CA GLN A 608 -18.97 2.92 5.66
C GLN A 608 -18.92 1.73 6.60
N PHE A 609 -19.41 0.58 6.13
CA PHE A 609 -19.30 -0.70 6.82
C PHE A 609 -18.96 -1.80 5.80
N PRO A 610 -18.03 -2.72 6.08
CA PRO A 610 -17.82 -3.86 5.19
C PRO A 610 -19.05 -4.77 5.16
N THR A 611 -19.41 -5.22 3.94
CA THR A 611 -20.52 -6.13 3.69
C THR A 611 -20.05 -7.46 3.10
N GLY A 612 -18.84 -7.50 2.55
CA GLY A 612 -18.20 -8.71 2.05
C GLY A 612 -17.01 -9.15 2.92
N ARG A 613 -16.86 -10.45 3.11
CA ARG A 613 -15.72 -11.07 3.78
C ARG A 613 -15.05 -12.08 2.86
N TYR A 614 -13.76 -12.26 3.05
CA TYR A 614 -12.99 -13.26 2.29
C TYR A 614 -12.68 -14.46 3.17
N LEU A 615 -12.93 -15.65 2.65
CA LEU A 615 -12.61 -16.90 3.33
C LEU A 615 -11.59 -17.70 2.52
N LEU A 616 -10.59 -18.22 3.21
CA LEU A 616 -9.67 -19.21 2.64
C LEU A 616 -10.38 -20.55 2.42
N PRO A 617 -9.82 -21.46 1.58
CA PRO A 617 -10.42 -22.77 1.31
C PRO A 617 -10.71 -23.63 2.55
N ASP A 618 -10.05 -23.36 3.68
CA ASP A 618 -10.29 -24.04 4.96
C ASP A 618 -11.42 -23.43 5.80
N GLY A 619 -12.04 -22.35 5.29
CA GLY A 619 -13.10 -21.60 5.92
C GLY A 619 -12.63 -20.57 6.95
N SER A 620 -11.33 -20.34 7.10
CA SER A 620 -10.81 -19.27 7.95
C SER A 620 -10.94 -17.92 7.27
N ILE A 621 -11.12 -16.86 8.09
CA ILE A 621 -11.17 -15.48 7.59
C ILE A 621 -9.80 -15.09 7.05
N PHE A 622 -9.78 -14.55 5.83
CA PHE A 622 -8.59 -14.06 5.20
C PHE A 622 -8.27 -12.64 5.70
N LEU A 623 -7.09 -12.47 6.27
CA LEU A 623 -6.46 -11.22 6.74
C LEU A 623 -7.21 -10.42 7.82
N GLU A 624 -8.55 -10.30 7.80
CA GLU A 624 -9.27 -9.50 8.80
C GLU A 624 -9.00 -9.99 10.23
N GLY A 625 -8.63 -9.05 11.10
CA GLY A 625 -8.27 -9.33 12.49
C GLY A 625 -6.92 -9.99 12.71
N THR A 626 -6.23 -10.40 11.65
CA THR A 626 -4.92 -11.05 11.72
C THR A 626 -3.81 -10.28 11.00
N GLY A 627 -4.09 -9.81 9.79
CA GLY A 627 -3.13 -9.14 8.93
C GLY A 627 -1.96 -10.02 8.50
N VAL A 628 -1.00 -9.43 7.81
CA VAL A 628 0.26 -10.08 7.45
C VAL A 628 1.24 -9.97 8.61
N GLN A 629 1.60 -11.12 9.18
CA GLN A 629 2.44 -11.20 10.37
C GLN A 629 3.93 -11.20 10.00
N PRO A 630 4.78 -10.43 10.70
CA PRO A 630 6.22 -10.55 10.54
C PRO A 630 6.72 -11.97 10.85
N THR A 631 7.57 -12.51 10.00
CA THR A 631 8.38 -13.70 10.29
C THR A 631 9.65 -13.33 11.06
N LEU A 632 10.13 -12.10 10.85
CA LEU A 632 11.24 -11.49 11.59
C LEU A 632 10.74 -10.22 12.28
N TRP A 633 10.53 -10.31 13.58
CA TRP A 633 10.07 -9.19 14.40
C TRP A 633 11.20 -8.23 14.76
N VAL A 634 10.96 -6.93 14.54
CA VAL A 634 11.80 -5.87 15.12
C VAL A 634 11.33 -5.63 16.55
N PRO A 635 12.17 -5.87 17.56
CA PRO A 635 11.74 -5.75 18.95
C PRO A 635 11.42 -4.30 19.32
N LYS A 636 10.37 -4.10 20.13
CA LYS A 636 10.01 -2.79 20.69
C LYS A 636 10.81 -2.56 21.98
N THR A 637 12.06 -2.19 21.84
CA THR A 637 12.92 -1.70 22.93
C THR A 637 12.99 -0.18 22.90
N PHE A 638 13.49 0.44 23.98
CA PHE A 638 13.67 1.88 23.99
C PHE A 638 14.55 2.35 22.81
N GLU A 639 15.62 1.62 22.51
CA GLU A 639 16.54 1.96 21.44
C GLU A 639 15.87 1.93 20.07
N THR A 640 14.99 0.96 19.81
CA THR A 640 14.33 0.82 18.51
C THR A 640 13.19 1.81 18.33
N VAL A 641 12.36 2.06 19.37
CA VAL A 641 11.20 2.97 19.27
C VAL A 641 11.59 4.45 19.36
N SER A 642 12.73 4.78 19.94
CA SER A 642 13.26 6.14 20.03
C SER A 642 14.22 6.52 18.91
N SER A 643 14.64 5.54 18.09
CA SER A 643 15.57 5.74 16.98
C SER A 643 15.04 6.77 15.97
N THR A 644 15.94 7.58 15.44
CA THR A 644 15.67 8.44 14.28
C THR A 644 15.99 7.74 12.96
N ALA A 645 16.72 6.61 13.01
CA ALA A 645 16.99 5.76 11.86
C ALA A 645 15.77 4.87 11.55
N ASP A 646 15.68 4.39 10.31
CA ASP A 646 14.66 3.43 9.89
C ASP A 646 15.07 2.00 10.29
N VAL A 647 14.83 1.67 11.56
CA VAL A 647 15.24 0.38 12.13
C VAL A 647 14.57 -0.83 11.43
N VAL A 648 13.35 -0.66 10.92
CA VAL A 648 12.66 -1.74 10.20
C VAL A 648 13.37 -2.01 8.88
N LEU A 649 13.74 -0.96 8.15
CA LEU A 649 14.52 -1.09 6.92
C LEU A 649 15.90 -1.71 7.20
N GLU A 650 16.59 -1.29 8.28
CA GLU A 650 17.87 -1.88 8.67
C GLU A 650 17.76 -3.38 8.96
N PHE A 651 16.68 -3.82 9.62
CA PHE A 651 16.42 -5.25 9.83
C PHE A 651 16.14 -5.96 8.51
N GLY A 652 15.42 -5.32 7.58
CA GLY A 652 15.19 -5.83 6.23
C GLY A 652 16.49 -6.00 5.44
N GLU A 653 17.39 -5.03 5.45
CA GLU A 653 18.71 -5.16 4.82
C GLU A 653 19.52 -6.33 5.40
N ARG A 654 19.50 -6.49 6.72
CA ARG A 654 20.13 -7.62 7.39
C ARG A 654 19.54 -8.96 6.95
N ALA A 655 18.21 -9.05 6.84
CA ALA A 655 17.53 -10.26 6.38
C ALA A 655 17.93 -10.65 4.95
N VAL A 656 18.16 -9.66 4.07
CA VAL A 656 18.68 -9.92 2.71
C VAL A 656 20.14 -10.37 2.73
N LEU A 657 20.98 -9.75 3.55
CA LEU A 657 22.43 -9.89 3.50
C LEU A 657 22.98 -11.04 4.36
N LEU A 658 22.21 -11.48 5.38
CA LEU A 658 22.63 -12.55 6.28
C LEU A 658 22.05 -13.92 5.88
N PRO A 659 22.79 -15.01 6.05
CA PRO A 659 22.21 -16.35 5.96
C PRO A 659 21.08 -16.54 6.99
N LEU A 660 20.02 -17.22 6.63
CA LEU A 660 18.94 -17.61 7.53
C LEU A 660 19.50 -18.26 8.80
N GLY A 661 19.19 -17.69 9.98
CA GLY A 661 19.65 -18.20 11.27
C GLY A 661 21.08 -17.80 11.68
N ALA A 662 21.78 -16.97 10.89
CA ALA A 662 23.05 -16.39 11.33
C ALA A 662 22.77 -15.26 12.36
N GLY A 663 23.48 -15.30 13.49
CA GLY A 663 23.50 -14.15 14.41
C GLY A 663 24.03 -12.89 13.72
N ILE A 664 23.74 -11.74 14.28
CA ILE A 664 24.10 -10.42 13.73
C ILE A 664 25.61 -10.30 13.47
N THR A 665 26.44 -11.01 14.25
CA THR A 665 27.89 -11.05 14.09
C THR A 665 28.32 -12.47 13.73
N PRO A 666 29.06 -12.70 12.62
CA PRO A 666 29.59 -14.00 12.29
C PRO A 666 30.46 -14.58 13.42
N ALA A 667 30.36 -15.88 13.65
CA ALA A 667 31.15 -16.54 14.67
C ALA A 667 32.67 -16.48 14.44
N THR A 668 33.10 -16.23 13.19
CA THR A 668 34.50 -16.11 12.80
C THR A 668 34.78 -14.65 12.38
N PRO A 669 35.59 -13.89 13.12
CA PRO A 669 36.01 -12.57 12.69
C PRO A 669 36.89 -12.68 11.42
N PRO A 670 36.91 -11.61 10.60
CA PRO A 670 37.84 -11.57 9.47
C PRO A 670 39.29 -11.53 9.94
N THR A 671 40.20 -11.84 9.04
CA THR A 671 41.63 -11.91 9.33
C THR A 671 42.26 -10.53 9.10
N ILE A 672 42.90 -9.99 10.13
CA ILE A 672 43.79 -8.84 10.00
C ILE A 672 45.17 -9.36 9.61
N LEU A 673 45.67 -8.92 8.44
CA LEU A 673 46.95 -9.35 7.90
C LEU A 673 48.15 -8.80 8.70
N SER A 674 49.27 -9.49 8.61
CA SER A 674 50.50 -8.97 9.20
C SER A 674 50.90 -7.60 8.55
N THR A 675 51.71 -6.82 9.26
CA THR A 675 52.19 -5.52 8.74
C THR A 675 52.99 -5.67 7.43
N ALA A 676 53.67 -6.78 7.22
CA ALA A 676 54.41 -7.05 5.96
C ALA A 676 53.44 -7.38 4.82
N ASP A 677 52.36 -8.12 5.06
CA ASP A 677 51.34 -8.45 4.07
C ASP A 677 50.43 -7.23 3.80
N THR A 678 50.13 -6.40 4.80
CA THR A 678 49.48 -5.11 4.65
C THR A 678 50.30 -4.18 3.73
N GLU A 679 51.65 -4.12 3.92
CA GLU A 679 52.50 -3.34 3.05
C GLU A 679 52.47 -3.81 1.58
N ALA A 680 52.37 -5.12 1.36
CA ALA A 680 52.22 -5.68 0.01
C ALA A 680 50.84 -5.35 -0.61
N ALA A 681 49.78 -5.25 0.19
CA ALA A 681 48.41 -4.97 -0.24
C ALA A 681 48.18 -3.47 -0.58
N LEU A 682 49.02 -2.54 -0.14
CA LEU A 682 48.84 -1.08 -0.32
C LEU A 682 48.56 -0.62 -1.76
N SER A 683 49.07 -1.37 -2.73
CA SER A 683 48.95 -0.98 -4.15
C SER A 683 47.70 -1.54 -4.83
N SER A 684 46.98 -2.44 -4.21
CA SER A 684 45.86 -3.21 -4.79
C SER A 684 44.56 -3.17 -4.02
N ALA A 685 44.63 -2.98 -2.69
CA ALA A 685 43.42 -2.97 -1.84
C ALA A 685 42.90 -1.54 -1.68
N LYS A 686 41.61 -1.39 -1.75
CA LYS A 686 40.90 -0.11 -1.50
C LYS A 686 40.74 0.11 0.01
N GLN A 687 40.63 1.38 0.41
CA GLN A 687 40.30 1.72 1.79
C GLN A 687 38.80 1.47 2.05
N PHE A 688 38.44 1.27 3.32
CA PHE A 688 37.03 1.14 3.71
C PHE A 688 36.18 2.31 3.20
N GLU A 689 36.67 3.53 3.29
CA GLU A 689 35.95 4.73 2.83
C GLU A 689 35.85 4.81 1.31
N GLU A 690 36.82 4.26 0.57
CA GLU A 690 36.78 4.18 -0.90
C GLU A 690 35.80 3.13 -1.41
N GLU A 691 35.54 2.08 -0.62
CA GLU A 691 34.55 1.06 -0.93
C GLU A 691 33.16 1.47 -0.46
N ALA A 692 33.05 2.39 0.51
CA ALA A 692 31.79 3.02 0.86
C ALA A 692 31.23 3.79 -0.34
N ARG A 693 29.92 3.75 -0.55
CA ARG A 693 29.31 4.29 -1.76
C ARG A 693 29.44 5.81 -1.85
N GLU A 694 29.57 6.31 -3.08
CA GLU A 694 29.80 7.74 -3.44
C GLU A 694 28.66 8.69 -2.95
N GLU A 695 27.54 8.19 -2.46
CA GLU A 695 26.40 8.98 -2.00
C GLU A 695 26.62 9.61 -0.60
N TYR A 696 27.71 9.27 0.10
CA TYR A 696 28.04 9.89 1.37
C TYR A 696 28.48 11.35 1.15
N GLN A 697 27.85 12.24 1.93
CA GLN A 697 28.43 13.58 2.12
C GLN A 697 29.81 13.42 2.79
N THR A 698 30.81 14.06 2.27
CA THR A 698 32.14 14.07 2.90
C THR A 698 31.98 14.63 4.31
N PRO A 699 32.31 13.87 5.36
CA PRO A 699 32.15 14.33 6.73
C PRO A 699 33.05 15.53 7.04
N ASP A 700 32.59 16.43 7.91
CA ASP A 700 33.43 17.51 8.40
C ASP A 700 34.36 17.00 9.51
N TYR A 701 35.53 16.55 9.15
CA TYR A 701 36.54 16.02 10.08
C TYR A 701 37.04 17.03 11.12
N LEU A 702 36.64 18.30 11.04
CA LEU A 702 37.03 19.33 12.01
C LEU A 702 36.11 19.39 13.24
N GLU A 703 34.91 18.77 13.15
CA GLU A 703 33.97 18.74 14.25
C GLU A 703 34.44 17.82 15.40
N VAL A 704 34.21 18.24 16.63
CA VAL A 704 34.41 17.45 17.85
C VAL A 704 33.37 17.88 18.91
N PRO A 705 32.49 17.00 19.43
CA PRO A 705 32.40 15.57 19.13
C PRO A 705 31.93 15.31 17.70
N PHE A 706 32.32 14.17 17.15
CA PHE A 706 31.97 13.74 15.82
C PHE A 706 31.67 12.23 15.84
N ASP A 707 30.62 11.82 15.17
CA ASP A 707 30.24 10.41 15.01
C ASP A 707 29.72 10.22 13.60
N PHE A 708 30.33 9.31 12.85
CA PHE A 708 29.96 9.06 11.47
C PHE A 708 29.97 7.57 11.15
N THR A 709 28.96 7.10 10.40
CA THR A 709 28.82 5.71 10.04
C THR A 709 28.91 5.54 8.53
N PHE A 710 29.83 4.68 8.11
CA PHE A 710 29.98 4.21 6.73
C PHE A 710 29.31 2.84 6.58
N THR A 711 28.72 2.59 5.43
CA THR A 711 28.15 1.29 5.07
C THR A 711 28.84 0.76 3.81
N LEU A 712 29.33 -0.49 3.89
CA LEU A 712 30.03 -1.18 2.80
C LEU A 712 29.35 -2.51 2.53
N ALA A 713 29.34 -2.91 1.25
CA ALA A 713 28.90 -4.25 0.84
C ALA A 713 30.01 -4.89 0.00
N LEU A 714 30.51 -6.03 0.42
CA LEU A 714 31.64 -6.69 -0.22
C LEU A 714 31.48 -8.22 -0.33
N SER A 715 32.29 -8.83 -1.17
CA SER A 715 32.38 -10.28 -1.30
C SER A 715 33.42 -10.85 -0.34
N ARG A 716 33.32 -12.17 -0.05
CA ARG A 716 34.24 -12.85 0.89
C ARG A 716 35.72 -12.81 0.48
N SER A 717 35.98 -12.65 -0.80
CA SER A 717 37.35 -12.67 -1.35
C SER A 717 38.03 -11.31 -1.42
N GLU A 718 37.35 -10.25 -1.01
CA GLU A 718 37.90 -8.90 -1.08
C GLU A 718 38.84 -8.64 0.10
N THR A 719 39.96 -7.97 -0.21
CA THR A 719 40.89 -7.45 0.79
C THR A 719 40.75 -5.95 0.84
N LEU A 720 40.43 -5.37 1.98
CA LEU A 720 40.27 -3.96 2.19
C LEU A 720 41.29 -3.41 3.20
N LEU A 721 41.62 -2.12 3.05
CA LEU A 721 42.48 -1.39 3.97
C LEU A 721 41.65 -0.61 5.00
N TRP A 722 41.83 -0.94 6.26
CA TRP A 722 41.36 -0.14 7.37
C TRP A 722 42.41 0.93 7.68
N ALA A 723 42.12 2.18 7.44
CA ALA A 723 43.06 3.27 7.50
C ALA A 723 42.64 4.33 8.55
N TRP A 724 43.61 4.93 9.19
CA TRP A 724 43.45 6.15 9.94
C TRP A 724 44.74 6.97 9.81
N GLY A 725 44.65 8.27 9.62
CA GLY A 725 45.80 9.15 9.47
C GLY A 725 45.62 10.49 10.19
N TRP A 726 46.76 11.13 10.49
CA TRP A 726 46.81 12.46 11.03
C TRP A 726 48.00 13.25 10.42
N CYS A 727 47.75 14.51 10.07
CA CYS A 727 48.77 15.40 9.54
C CYS A 727 48.95 16.66 10.45
N ALA A 728 50.14 17.19 10.54
CA ALA A 728 50.43 18.44 11.20
C ALA A 728 51.46 19.27 10.44
N ALA A 729 51.55 20.55 10.70
CA ALA A 729 52.39 21.50 9.98
C ALA A 729 53.87 21.09 9.94
N ASP A 730 54.34 20.42 10.99
CA ASP A 730 55.74 19.91 11.07
C ASP A 730 55.81 18.72 12.05
N GLN A 731 57.00 18.06 12.07
CA GLN A 731 57.21 16.89 12.93
C GLN A 731 57.02 17.16 14.40
N ALA A 732 57.43 18.35 14.90
CA ALA A 732 57.33 18.67 16.29
C ALA A 732 55.87 18.87 16.70
N THR A 733 55.04 19.46 15.87
CA THR A 733 53.60 19.62 16.02
C THR A 733 52.88 18.28 15.98
N LEU A 734 53.28 17.39 15.02
CA LEU A 734 52.75 16.03 14.92
C LEU A 734 53.04 15.23 16.19
N ASP A 735 54.25 15.22 16.70
CA ASP A 735 54.66 14.52 17.91
C ASP A 735 53.90 15.06 19.16
N ASP A 736 53.68 16.36 19.25
CA ASP A 736 52.90 17.04 20.32
C ASP A 736 51.43 16.62 20.25
N ASN A 737 50.84 16.56 19.04
CA ASN A 737 49.45 16.16 18.83
C ASN A 737 49.26 14.68 19.18
N LEU A 738 50.14 13.78 18.72
CA LEU A 738 50.07 12.35 19.04
C LEU A 738 50.15 12.07 20.55
N ALA A 739 50.93 12.91 21.31
CA ALA A 739 50.95 12.78 22.75
C ALA A 739 49.63 13.18 23.46
N LYS A 740 48.80 13.98 22.79
CA LYS A 740 47.54 14.53 23.32
C LYS A 740 46.30 13.71 22.88
N MET A 741 46.48 12.74 22.00
CA MET A 741 45.38 11.91 21.48
C MET A 741 45.57 10.42 21.78
N ASP A 742 44.50 9.68 21.78
CA ASP A 742 44.46 8.21 21.74
C ASP A 742 43.65 7.75 20.57
N VAL A 743 44.15 6.74 19.87
CA VAL A 743 43.44 6.05 18.79
C VAL A 743 43.14 4.64 19.24
N LYS A 744 41.90 4.23 19.11
CA LYS A 744 41.43 2.87 19.46
C LYS A 744 40.72 2.27 18.25
N PHE A 745 41.01 1.03 17.93
CA PHE A 745 40.35 0.23 16.91
C PHE A 745 39.62 -0.94 17.54
N THR A 746 38.38 -1.21 17.08
CA THR A 746 37.63 -2.39 17.46
C THR A 746 37.04 -3.06 16.21
N LEU A 747 37.04 -4.40 16.17
CA LEU A 747 36.44 -5.19 15.12
C LEU A 747 35.47 -6.17 15.77
N ASN A 748 34.18 -6.11 15.38
CA ASN A 748 33.11 -6.90 15.98
C ASN A 748 33.07 -6.78 17.52
N GLY A 749 33.33 -5.59 18.04
CA GLY A 749 33.35 -5.29 19.48
C GLY A 749 34.64 -5.66 20.20
N GLU A 750 35.56 -6.38 19.58
CA GLU A 750 36.86 -6.76 20.17
C GLU A 750 37.95 -5.74 19.84
N ASP A 751 38.78 -5.41 20.81
CA ASP A 751 39.90 -4.47 20.66
C ASP A 751 40.97 -5.02 19.71
N VAL A 752 41.34 -4.22 18.72
CA VAL A 752 42.47 -4.51 17.80
C VAL A 752 43.69 -3.69 18.23
N PRO A 753 44.75 -4.37 18.64
CA PRO A 753 45.97 -3.68 19.10
C PRO A 753 46.62 -2.85 17.98
N LEU A 754 47.12 -1.68 18.31
CA LEU A 754 47.75 -0.77 17.36
C LEU A 754 49.02 -1.36 16.69
N GLU A 755 49.64 -2.32 17.35
CA GLU A 755 50.82 -3.04 16.85
C GLU A 755 50.50 -3.95 15.63
N GLN A 756 49.21 -4.23 15.39
CA GLN A 756 48.77 -4.95 14.19
C GLN A 756 48.67 -4.03 12.97
N PHE A 757 48.71 -2.73 13.16
CA PHE A 757 48.65 -1.77 12.07
C PHE A 757 50.06 -1.42 11.57
N LEU A 758 50.24 -1.39 10.26
CA LEU A 758 51.44 -0.82 9.62
C LEU A 758 51.43 0.70 9.83
N ARG A 759 52.49 1.20 10.45
CA ARG A 759 52.69 2.64 10.62
C ARG A 759 53.53 3.19 9.49
N LEU A 760 53.02 4.26 8.85
CA LEU A 760 53.75 5.03 7.85
C LEU A 760 53.90 6.46 8.31
N ASP A 761 55.11 7.00 8.27
CA ASP A 761 55.42 8.42 8.48
C ASP A 761 55.83 9.02 7.15
N TYR A 762 55.13 10.05 6.68
CA TYR A 762 55.40 10.60 5.34
C TYR A 762 55.05 12.09 5.25
N PRO A 763 55.76 12.85 4.39
CA PRO A 763 55.35 14.22 4.09
C PRO A 763 54.28 14.24 3.01
N SER A 764 53.24 15.10 3.23
CA SER A 764 52.19 15.37 2.24
C SER A 764 51.80 16.84 2.29
N ASP A 765 51.77 17.50 1.14
CA ASP A 765 51.38 18.91 0.94
C ASP A 765 52.05 19.91 1.87
N GLY A 766 53.31 19.65 2.26
CA GLY A 766 54.07 20.51 3.13
C GLY A 766 53.84 20.26 4.63
N GLN A 767 53.06 19.28 4.98
CA GLN A 767 52.81 18.78 6.33
C GLN A 767 53.57 17.47 6.59
N MET A 768 53.72 17.09 7.84
CA MET A 768 54.17 15.75 8.25
C MET A 768 52.97 14.93 8.69
N CYS A 769 52.81 13.74 8.10
CA CYS A 769 51.67 12.87 8.32
C CYS A 769 52.13 11.53 8.91
N ILE A 770 51.21 10.92 9.64
CA ILE A 770 51.26 9.52 10.08
C ILE A 770 50.01 8.82 9.55
N ALA A 771 50.16 7.58 9.11
CA ALA A 771 49.03 6.69 8.84
C ALA A 771 49.21 5.35 9.60
N TYR A 772 48.10 4.81 10.09
CA TYR A 772 47.98 3.44 10.59
C TYR A 772 47.10 2.69 9.62
N LEU A 773 47.57 1.57 9.07
CA LEU A 773 46.93 0.80 8.00
C LEU A 773 46.91 -0.68 8.37
N ALA A 774 45.79 -1.34 8.21
CA ALA A 774 45.63 -2.79 8.34
C ALA A 774 44.86 -3.36 7.15
N ALA A 775 45.41 -4.33 6.46
CA ALA A 775 44.66 -5.06 5.44
C ALA A 775 43.80 -6.14 6.15
N VAL A 776 42.54 -6.23 5.75
CA VAL A 776 41.57 -7.17 6.32
C VAL A 776 41.01 -8.03 5.20
N GLU A 777 41.02 -9.35 5.38
CA GLU A 777 40.53 -10.34 4.41
C GLU A 777 39.84 -11.54 5.11
N ASP A 778 39.46 -12.55 4.35
CA ASP A 778 38.75 -13.74 4.85
C ASP A 778 37.42 -13.43 5.55
N TRP A 779 36.66 -12.55 4.96
CA TRP A 779 35.38 -12.13 5.50
C TRP A 779 34.39 -13.28 5.55
N ALA A 780 33.92 -13.62 6.73
CA ALA A 780 32.78 -14.54 6.85
C ALA A 780 31.50 -13.83 6.38
N GLY A 781 30.59 -14.54 5.70
CA GLY A 781 29.29 -13.98 5.31
C GLY A 781 28.51 -13.46 6.51
N GLY A 782 27.93 -12.29 6.41
CA GLY A 782 27.18 -11.63 7.46
C GLY A 782 27.60 -10.17 7.68
N GLN A 783 27.14 -9.59 8.80
CA GLN A 783 27.49 -8.23 9.16
C GLN A 783 28.69 -8.17 10.10
N HIS A 784 29.69 -7.43 9.72
CA HIS A 784 30.82 -7.06 10.58
C HIS A 784 30.76 -5.57 10.90
N GLN A 785 31.41 -5.18 11.99
CA GLN A 785 31.55 -3.77 12.36
C GLN A 785 32.98 -3.49 12.74
N ALA A 786 33.59 -2.52 12.06
CA ALA A 786 34.87 -1.94 12.46
C ALA A 786 34.63 -0.53 12.99
N VAL A 787 35.30 -0.17 14.08
CA VAL A 787 35.16 1.17 14.68
C VAL A 787 36.53 1.76 14.98
N THR A 788 36.77 2.96 14.49
CA THR A 788 37.93 3.76 14.84
C THR A 788 37.49 4.89 15.78
N THR A 789 38.02 4.93 16.99
CA THR A 789 37.75 5.98 17.95
C THR A 789 39.00 6.79 18.22
N LEU A 790 38.95 8.07 17.89
CA LEU A 790 39.95 9.06 18.19
C LEU A 790 39.52 9.88 19.43
N THR A 791 40.37 9.97 20.43
CA THR A 791 40.11 10.75 21.65
C THR A 791 41.14 11.87 21.82
N PHE A 792 40.70 13.11 21.71
CA PHE A 792 41.50 14.29 22.06
C PHE A 792 41.40 14.51 23.55
N LYS A 793 42.49 14.21 24.29
CA LYS A 793 42.54 14.32 25.75
C LYS A 793 42.52 15.78 26.21
N GLN A 794 42.94 16.69 25.36
CA GLN A 794 42.96 18.16 25.59
C GLN A 794 42.93 18.83 24.20
N PRO A 795 42.58 20.12 24.14
CA PRO A 795 42.61 20.86 22.90
C PRO A 795 43.99 20.82 22.25
N LEU A 796 44.03 20.67 20.93
CA LEU A 796 45.26 20.64 20.13
C LEU A 796 45.10 21.48 18.85
N ASN A 797 46.22 21.84 18.28
CA ASN A 797 46.30 22.54 16.98
C ASN A 797 47.29 21.78 16.06
N ASP A 798 46.90 21.50 14.82
CA ASP A 798 47.72 20.76 13.86
C ASP A 798 48.64 21.72 13.05
N GLY A 799 48.55 23.01 13.33
CA GLY A 799 49.25 24.06 12.58
C GLY A 799 48.39 24.72 11.50
N VAL A 800 47.15 24.22 11.29
CA VAL A 800 46.16 24.75 10.35
C VAL A 800 44.83 24.97 11.07
N TYR A 801 44.37 24.02 11.86
CA TYR A 801 43.09 24.00 12.54
C TYR A 801 43.22 23.74 14.05
N ASP A 802 42.24 24.22 14.79
CA ASP A 802 42.09 23.96 16.23
C ASP A 802 41.03 22.90 16.48
N PHE A 803 41.35 21.90 17.29
CA PHE A 803 40.46 20.81 17.70
C PHE A 803 40.20 20.88 19.20
N PRO A 804 38.93 20.98 19.65
CA PRO A 804 38.60 20.92 21.08
C PRO A 804 38.85 19.51 21.65
N ALA A 805 38.89 19.37 22.95
CA ALA A 805 38.92 18.06 23.60
C ALA A 805 37.59 17.33 23.36
N GLY A 806 37.63 16.06 23.08
CA GLY A 806 36.41 15.24 22.77
C GLY A 806 36.74 13.97 22.04
N LYS A 807 35.75 13.43 21.34
CA LYS A 807 35.90 12.20 20.56
C LYS A 807 35.43 12.37 19.13
N GLN A 808 36.10 11.70 18.23
CA GLN A 808 35.64 11.40 16.88
C GLN A 808 35.48 9.87 16.76
N VAL A 809 34.36 9.42 16.27
CA VAL A 809 34.05 7.98 16.09
C VAL A 809 33.71 7.74 14.64
N PHE A 810 34.39 6.79 14.03
CA PHE A 810 34.16 6.34 12.66
C PHE A 810 33.71 4.88 12.74
N THR A 811 32.44 4.62 12.43
CA THR A 811 31.85 3.29 12.43
C THR A 811 31.70 2.79 11.00
N TYR A 812 32.19 1.60 10.70
CA TYR A 812 32.06 0.94 9.40
C TYR A 812 31.20 -0.30 9.57
N ASN A 813 29.95 -0.23 9.06
CA ASN A 813 29.09 -1.40 8.96
C ASN A 813 29.40 -2.12 7.65
N ILE A 814 29.88 -3.33 7.72
CA ILE A 814 30.43 -4.10 6.62
C ILE A 814 29.56 -5.34 6.37
N TYR A 815 28.86 -5.33 5.25
CA TYR A 815 27.99 -6.41 4.85
C TYR A 815 28.68 -7.30 3.84
N VAL A 816 28.89 -8.56 4.23
CA VAL A 816 29.58 -9.55 3.41
C VAL A 816 28.59 -10.50 2.81
N LYS A 817 28.53 -10.55 1.49
CA LYS A 817 27.64 -11.48 0.77
C LYS A 817 27.95 -12.93 1.16
N PRO A 818 26.91 -13.76 1.33
CA PRO A 818 27.02 -15.17 1.74
C PRO A 818 27.98 -16.02 0.90
#